data_6213368df0d86a9238344309e2c6933d
#
_entry.id   6213368df0d86a9238344309e2c6933d
#
_cell.length_a   1.000
_cell.length_b   1.000
_cell.length_c   1.000
_cell.angle_alpha   90.00
_cell.angle_beta   90.00
_cell.angle_gamma   90.00
#
_symmetry.space_group_name_H-M   'P 1'
#
loop_
_entity.id
_entity.type
_entity.pdbx_description
1 polymer ?
#
loop_
_entity_poly.entity_id
_entity_poly.type
_entity_poly.pdbx_seq_one_letter_code
_entity_poly.pdbx_strand_id
1 'polypeptide(L)'
;LFNAISGGHEHVGNYSGVTVGAKIGHRTYRGYRFEVTDLPGTYALSAYTPEERYVRHHLATKTPDVVINSVVASNLERNLYLTTELIDINPRMVVALNMFDELQDSGAKLDYDSLGRMLGVPMVPVEARNNRGIEALLDTVIDVFENRDERVRHIHINMGPVIDEGLRKLNGDMSAFRDELPKAFPPRYYAMKMLEGDRQAEESLRGCERYPVWVEIRDREARRIAGELGEDVETAFANQKYGFIQGALKETFTPGRREEVTTTAMIDTFVTHKLWGFPIFFALMWLMFWCTFSLGAYPQEWIDALVGWIGGAADALLPAGPLRDLLVDGIIGGVGAVIVFLPNIMILYLFISFMEDSGYLARAAFIMDRVMHRIGLHGKSFIPLIMGFRCNVPAIMASRTIESRSSRLITILITPFMSCSARIPIYLLLAGTFFAADASMVMIGLYVLGVVLAVVTARLMRRFMFPVDETPFVMELPPYRLPTWKTTLTHMWDKCAQYLRKMGGMILIASMVVWFLSYYPRSEEGGTAIHYENSYLGRLGQSCAPVFTPLGLNWKAGVALLSGVPAKEIVVSTLGVLYPDGGEAATAPGAGTTEIVTGSGEKIEIGNLPEGSIAIIGGADGQTAIRIAENAGAQVSTGTQAGKVAELPGEDEETVNLSRKLLASGDFTQASALAFLVFILLYFPCIATIAAIGAEAGWKWAAAAVAYNTVLAWVVAWAVYRLFMWL
;
A
#
# COMPACT_ATOMS: atom_id res chain seq x y z
N LEU A 1 6.73 -4.01 24.81
CA LEU A 1 7.71 -3.81 25.87
C LEU A 1 8.14 -2.35 25.95
N PHE A 2 8.54 -1.72 24.84
CA PHE A 2 8.96 -0.29 24.82
C PHE A 2 7.95 0.66 25.47
N ASN A 3 6.65 0.54 25.10
CA ASN A 3 5.58 1.36 25.69
C ASN A 3 5.46 1.14 27.22
N ALA A 4 5.61 -0.10 27.68
CA ALA A 4 5.54 -0.42 29.12
C ALA A 4 6.74 0.14 29.89
N ILE A 5 7.93 0.18 29.27
CA ILE A 5 9.13 0.74 29.88
C ILE A 5 9.10 2.27 29.87
N SER A 6 8.83 2.90 28.71
CA SER A 6 8.93 4.35 28.52
C SER A 6 7.69 5.12 28.94
N GLY A 7 6.53 4.45 29.12
CA GLY A 7 5.23 5.11 29.28
C GLY A 7 4.71 5.76 27.99
N GLY A 8 5.32 5.46 26.85
CA GLY A 8 4.92 5.93 25.52
C GLY A 8 3.68 5.25 24.97
N HIS A 9 3.20 5.72 23.82
CA HIS A 9 2.06 5.16 23.07
C HIS A 9 2.44 4.87 21.62
N GLU A 10 3.55 4.15 21.41
CA GLU A 10 3.99 3.80 20.07
C GLU A 10 3.16 2.67 19.47
N HIS A 11 3.11 2.64 18.14
CA HIS A 11 2.35 1.63 17.39
C HIS A 11 2.89 0.23 17.64
N VAL A 12 2.01 -0.69 18.03
CA VAL A 12 2.29 -2.10 18.27
C VAL A 12 1.58 -2.94 17.21
N GLY A 13 2.29 -3.80 16.49
CA GLY A 13 1.69 -4.71 15.50
C GLY A 13 2.17 -6.14 15.71
N ASN A 14 1.34 -7.12 15.35
CA ASN A 14 1.69 -8.55 15.36
C ASN A 14 2.30 -8.98 14.02
N TYR A 15 3.27 -8.19 13.52
CA TYR A 15 3.84 -8.37 12.19
C TYR A 15 5.27 -7.79 12.13
N SER A 16 6.18 -8.44 11.40
CA SER A 16 7.54 -7.93 11.20
C SER A 16 7.56 -6.66 10.32
N GLY A 17 8.45 -5.71 10.61
CA GLY A 17 8.61 -4.47 9.84
C GLY A 17 7.76 -3.28 10.33
N VAL A 18 7.18 -3.35 11.52
CA VAL A 18 6.39 -2.24 12.11
C VAL A 18 7.25 -1.03 12.43
N THR A 19 8.47 -1.25 12.88
CA THR A 19 9.41 -0.17 13.24
C THR A 19 10.51 -0.07 12.19
N VAL A 20 10.59 1.05 11.47
CA VAL A 20 11.56 1.28 10.38
C VAL A 20 12.75 2.12 10.83
N GLY A 21 12.69 2.73 12.02
CA GLY A 21 13.76 3.56 12.59
C GLY A 21 13.70 3.57 14.12
N ALA A 22 14.80 4.00 14.76
CA ALA A 22 14.86 4.11 16.21
C ALA A 22 13.84 5.11 16.73
N LYS A 23 13.13 4.74 17.81
CA LYS A 23 12.26 5.62 18.59
C LYS A 23 12.83 5.79 19.97
N ILE A 24 12.77 7.00 20.50
CA ILE A 24 13.37 7.33 21.79
C ILE A 24 12.26 7.67 22.79
N GLY A 25 12.29 7.01 23.95
CA GLY A 25 11.43 7.29 25.09
C GLY A 25 12.26 7.58 26.33
N HIS A 26 11.67 8.26 27.28
CA HIS A 26 12.36 8.63 28.54
C HIS A 26 11.55 8.16 29.75
N ARG A 27 12.24 7.62 30.74
CA ARG A 27 11.65 7.26 32.05
C ARG A 27 12.63 7.57 33.17
N THR A 28 12.11 8.09 34.27
CA THR A 28 12.89 8.22 35.53
C THR A 28 12.45 7.12 36.47
N TYR A 29 13.41 6.35 36.99
CA TYR A 29 13.18 5.25 37.93
C TYR A 29 14.35 5.13 38.90
N ARG A 30 14.06 5.07 40.21
CA ARG A 30 15.06 4.98 41.32
C ARG A 30 16.22 5.98 41.21
N GLY A 31 15.96 7.19 40.74
CA GLY A 31 16.97 8.23 40.57
C GLY A 31 17.77 8.19 39.28
N TYR A 32 17.59 7.17 38.46
CA TYR A 32 18.17 7.08 37.13
C TYR A 32 17.24 7.62 36.08
N ARG A 33 17.79 8.34 35.09
CA ARG A 33 17.08 8.75 33.90
C ARG A 33 17.41 7.78 32.76
N PHE A 34 16.44 6.98 32.37
CA PHE A 34 16.54 6.08 31.25
C PHE A 34 16.21 6.81 29.96
N GLU A 35 17.10 6.72 28.98
CA GLU A 35 16.81 7.00 27.59
C GLU A 35 16.66 5.64 26.88
N VAL A 36 15.44 5.28 26.54
CA VAL A 36 15.13 3.97 25.96
C VAL A 36 14.97 4.15 24.46
N THR A 37 15.80 3.45 23.69
CA THR A 37 15.73 3.45 22.24
C THR A 37 15.12 2.14 21.76
N ASP A 38 13.95 2.21 21.09
CA ASP A 38 13.31 1.07 20.44
C ASP A 38 13.94 0.87 19.06
N LEU A 39 14.46 -0.33 18.80
CA LEU A 39 15.06 -0.71 17.54
C LEU A 39 14.13 -1.66 16.78
N PRO A 40 14.23 -1.71 15.43
CA PRO A 40 13.48 -2.67 14.65
C PRO A 40 13.69 -4.10 15.14
N GLY A 41 12.61 -4.91 15.15
CA GLY A 41 12.69 -6.32 15.54
C GLY A 41 13.53 -7.13 14.55
N THR A 42 14.54 -7.84 15.06
CA THR A 42 15.44 -8.69 14.26
C THR A 42 15.62 -10.04 14.94
N TYR A 43 15.96 -11.06 14.16
CA TYR A 43 16.27 -12.40 14.66
C TYR A 43 17.75 -12.73 14.59
N ALA A 44 18.50 -11.97 13.80
CA ALA A 44 19.93 -12.08 13.62
C ALA A 44 20.57 -10.71 13.40
N LEU A 45 21.89 -10.64 13.44
CA LEU A 45 22.69 -9.45 13.09
C LEU A 45 23.50 -9.69 11.81
N SER A 46 23.00 -10.53 10.92
CA SER A 46 23.67 -10.97 9.69
C SER A 46 23.70 -9.93 8.58
N ALA A 47 23.03 -8.77 8.76
CA ALA A 47 22.98 -7.66 7.79
C ALA A 47 22.29 -7.98 6.45
N TYR A 48 21.50 -9.05 6.37
CA TYR A 48 20.73 -9.37 5.17
C TYR A 48 19.54 -8.42 5.01
N THR A 49 18.81 -8.14 6.10
CA THR A 49 17.68 -7.22 6.07
C THR A 49 18.08 -5.77 6.38
N PRO A 50 17.32 -4.75 5.91
CA PRO A 50 17.56 -3.36 6.29
C PRO A 50 17.47 -3.14 7.80
N GLU A 51 16.58 -3.86 8.49
CA GLU A 51 16.37 -3.81 9.93
C GLU A 51 17.61 -4.33 10.68
N GLU A 52 18.14 -5.50 10.29
CA GLU A 52 19.38 -6.05 10.86
C GLU A 52 20.55 -5.11 10.68
N ARG A 53 20.71 -4.54 9.48
CA ARG A 53 21.76 -3.54 9.19
C ARG A 53 21.60 -2.29 10.06
N TYR A 54 20.37 -1.84 10.26
CA TYR A 54 20.08 -0.68 11.09
C TYR A 54 20.45 -0.94 12.56
N VAL A 55 20.00 -2.07 13.13
CA VAL A 55 20.30 -2.49 14.51
C VAL A 55 21.81 -2.61 14.71
N ARG A 56 22.48 -3.31 13.81
CA ARG A 56 23.95 -3.48 13.87
C ARG A 56 24.69 -2.13 13.77
N HIS A 57 24.28 -1.25 12.86
CA HIS A 57 24.85 0.08 12.74
C HIS A 57 24.62 0.90 14.02
N HIS A 58 23.42 0.82 14.61
CA HIS A 58 23.09 1.52 15.84
C HIS A 58 23.97 1.04 17.00
N LEU A 59 24.12 -0.27 17.19
CA LEU A 59 24.99 -0.86 18.21
C LEU A 59 26.47 -0.43 18.01
N ALA A 60 26.92 -0.33 16.76
CA ALA A 60 28.29 0.09 16.43
C ALA A 60 28.56 1.58 16.71
N THR A 61 27.55 2.44 16.52
CA THR A 61 27.76 3.92 16.55
C THR A 61 27.31 4.55 17.85
N LYS A 62 26.26 4.02 18.50
CA LYS A 62 25.65 4.61 19.70
C LYS A 62 26.10 3.96 21.01
N THR A 63 26.71 2.76 20.94
CA THR A 63 27.23 2.02 22.11
C THR A 63 26.36 2.17 23.35
N PRO A 64 25.17 1.52 23.40
CA PRO A 64 24.25 1.66 24.54
C PRO A 64 24.88 1.15 25.83
N ASP A 65 24.55 1.73 26.98
CA ASP A 65 25.05 1.29 28.28
C ASP A 65 24.59 -0.12 28.63
N VAL A 66 23.33 -0.43 28.32
CA VAL A 66 22.75 -1.80 28.50
C VAL A 66 21.80 -2.09 27.34
N VAL A 67 21.88 -3.30 26.80
CA VAL A 67 20.96 -3.81 25.78
C VAL A 67 19.89 -4.65 26.45
N ILE A 68 18.62 -4.33 26.23
CA ILE A 68 17.49 -5.19 26.59
C ILE A 68 17.11 -6.02 25.37
N ASN A 69 17.39 -7.31 25.39
CA ASN A 69 16.95 -8.24 24.35
C ASN A 69 15.58 -8.81 24.70
N SER A 70 14.55 -8.43 23.93
CA SER A 70 13.17 -8.92 24.14
C SER A 70 12.96 -10.24 23.42
N VAL A 71 12.85 -11.32 24.19
CA VAL A 71 12.68 -12.71 23.72
C VAL A 71 11.25 -13.15 24.01
N VAL A 72 10.58 -13.77 23.05
CA VAL A 72 9.26 -14.39 23.27
C VAL A 72 9.42 -15.71 24.00
N ALA A 73 8.90 -15.81 25.22
CA ALA A 73 9.08 -16.97 26.08
C ALA A 73 8.45 -18.27 25.52
N SER A 74 7.41 -18.15 24.70
CA SER A 74 6.77 -19.32 24.05
C SER A 74 7.52 -19.84 22.81
N ASN A 75 8.56 -19.12 22.32
CA ASN A 75 9.37 -19.54 21.16
C ASN A 75 10.87 -19.26 21.39
N LEU A 76 11.43 -19.95 22.39
CA LEU A 76 12.78 -19.67 22.88
C LEU A 76 13.87 -20.03 21.86
N GLU A 77 13.80 -21.20 21.26
CA GLU A 77 14.87 -21.75 20.41
C GLU A 77 15.28 -20.75 19.31
N ARG A 78 14.31 -20.19 18.64
CA ARG A 78 14.57 -19.22 17.58
C ARG A 78 14.97 -17.85 18.12
N ASN A 79 14.27 -17.35 19.14
CA ASN A 79 14.53 -16.01 19.67
C ASN A 79 15.88 -15.89 20.39
N LEU A 80 16.40 -16.98 20.94
CA LEU A 80 17.73 -17.03 21.55
C LEU A 80 18.87 -16.96 20.53
N TYR A 81 18.60 -17.17 19.23
CA TYR A 81 19.64 -17.01 18.20
C TYR A 81 20.24 -15.60 18.20
N LEU A 82 19.39 -14.56 18.25
CA LEU A 82 19.87 -13.18 18.40
C LEU A 82 20.67 -12.99 19.71
N THR A 83 20.26 -13.66 20.79
CA THR A 83 21.00 -13.62 22.07
C THR A 83 22.41 -14.15 21.87
N THR A 84 22.61 -15.23 21.12
CA THR A 84 23.96 -15.77 20.83
C THR A 84 24.80 -14.80 20.00
N GLU A 85 24.22 -14.10 19.06
CA GLU A 85 24.94 -13.08 18.26
C GLU A 85 25.30 -11.84 19.09
N LEU A 86 24.43 -11.45 20.03
CA LEU A 86 24.73 -10.36 20.97
C LEU A 86 25.85 -10.76 21.94
N ILE A 87 25.89 -12.01 22.40
CA ILE A 87 27.00 -12.54 23.23
C ILE A 87 28.36 -12.39 22.49
N ASP A 88 28.38 -12.63 21.18
CA ASP A 88 29.60 -12.48 20.37
C ASP A 88 30.08 -11.03 20.29
N ILE A 89 29.16 -10.05 20.34
CA ILE A 89 29.45 -8.60 20.41
C ILE A 89 29.89 -8.19 21.82
N ASN A 90 29.39 -8.92 22.83
CA ASN A 90 29.65 -8.71 24.26
C ASN A 90 29.20 -7.32 24.81
N PRO A 91 27.98 -6.83 24.53
CA PRO A 91 27.45 -5.69 25.25
C PRO A 91 26.99 -6.11 26.64
N ARG A 92 26.87 -5.16 27.57
CA ARG A 92 26.07 -5.39 28.79
C ARG A 92 24.61 -5.66 28.37
N MET A 93 24.06 -6.79 28.76
CA MET A 93 22.77 -7.23 28.24
C MET A 93 21.88 -7.83 29.33
N VAL A 94 20.57 -7.58 29.21
CA VAL A 94 19.51 -8.25 29.97
C VAL A 94 18.53 -8.85 29.00
N VAL A 95 18.10 -10.08 29.21
CA VAL A 95 17.06 -10.73 28.41
C VAL A 95 15.71 -10.55 29.09
N ALA A 96 14.78 -9.87 28.43
CA ALA A 96 13.39 -9.77 28.85
C ALA A 96 12.58 -10.91 28.21
N LEU A 97 12.18 -11.91 29.00
CA LEU A 97 11.33 -13.01 28.57
C LEU A 97 9.88 -12.54 28.52
N ASN A 98 9.50 -11.94 27.39
CA ASN A 98 8.19 -11.36 27.20
C ASN A 98 7.13 -12.44 26.87
N MET A 99 5.86 -12.13 27.16
CA MET A 99 4.74 -13.09 27.02
C MET A 99 4.95 -14.34 27.87
N PHE A 100 5.43 -14.15 29.08
CA PHE A 100 5.70 -15.26 29.99
C PHE A 100 4.42 -15.96 30.47
N ASP A 101 3.29 -15.24 30.47
CA ASP A 101 1.95 -15.78 30.65
C ASP A 101 1.62 -16.89 29.63
N GLU A 102 1.94 -16.71 28.36
CA GLU A 102 1.70 -17.72 27.32
C GLU A 102 2.50 -19.02 27.57
N LEU A 103 3.74 -18.88 28.06
CA LEU A 103 4.55 -20.04 28.44
C LEU A 103 3.90 -20.79 29.60
N GLN A 104 3.45 -20.08 30.64
CA GLN A 104 2.80 -20.68 31.81
C GLN A 104 1.47 -21.34 31.45
N ASP A 105 0.66 -20.68 30.60
CA ASP A 105 -0.62 -21.23 30.16
C ASP A 105 -0.45 -22.50 29.32
N SER A 106 0.67 -22.65 28.60
CA SER A 106 1.00 -23.90 27.90
C SER A 106 1.34 -25.08 28.84
N GLY A 107 1.51 -24.82 30.13
CA GLY A 107 1.95 -25.79 31.09
C GLY A 107 3.44 -26.15 31.02
N ALA A 108 4.20 -25.45 30.18
CA ALA A 108 5.64 -25.57 30.09
C ALA A 108 6.33 -24.91 31.29
N LYS A 109 7.49 -25.42 31.67
CA LYS A 109 8.30 -24.87 32.76
C LYS A 109 9.68 -24.50 32.22
N LEU A 110 10.10 -23.28 32.51
CA LEU A 110 11.43 -22.77 32.19
C LEU A 110 12.17 -22.36 33.45
N ASP A 111 13.32 -22.96 33.68
CA ASP A 111 14.30 -22.48 34.67
C ASP A 111 15.14 -21.37 34.00
N TYR A 112 14.60 -20.14 34.02
CA TYR A 112 15.23 -18.98 33.40
C TYR A 112 16.49 -18.51 34.15
N ASP A 113 16.62 -18.84 35.46
CA ASP A 113 17.83 -18.51 36.23
C ASP A 113 19.00 -19.41 35.82
N SER A 114 18.78 -20.70 35.67
CA SER A 114 19.80 -21.65 35.18
C SER A 114 20.16 -21.35 33.73
N LEU A 115 19.17 -21.08 32.87
CA LEU A 115 19.42 -20.67 31.48
C LEU A 115 20.24 -19.38 31.40
N GLY A 116 19.90 -18.39 32.22
CA GLY A 116 20.65 -17.14 32.32
C GLY A 116 22.10 -17.32 32.76
N ARG A 117 22.35 -18.24 33.74
CA ARG A 117 23.70 -18.58 34.15
C ARG A 117 24.51 -19.31 33.07
N MET A 118 23.85 -20.16 32.27
CA MET A 118 24.49 -20.84 31.14
C MET A 118 24.87 -19.86 30.05
N LEU A 119 23.99 -18.91 29.74
CA LEU A 119 24.22 -17.89 28.72
C LEU A 119 25.03 -16.68 29.22
N GLY A 120 25.33 -16.62 30.53
CA GLY A 120 26.07 -15.49 31.11
C GLY A 120 25.30 -14.17 31.09
N VAL A 121 23.97 -14.22 31.00
CA VAL A 121 23.09 -13.03 30.83
C VAL A 121 21.88 -13.17 31.75
N PRO A 122 21.54 -12.18 32.61
CA PRO A 122 20.36 -12.24 33.45
C PRO A 122 19.08 -12.23 32.59
N MET A 123 18.14 -13.10 32.99
CA MET A 123 16.83 -13.23 32.34
C MET A 123 15.72 -12.82 33.29
N VAL A 124 14.79 -12.04 32.82
CA VAL A 124 13.67 -11.52 33.63
C VAL A 124 12.34 -11.83 32.92
N PRO A 125 11.42 -12.56 33.56
CA PRO A 125 10.10 -12.80 33.03
C PRO A 125 9.27 -11.50 33.04
N VAL A 126 8.65 -11.17 31.91
CA VAL A 126 7.83 -9.96 31.77
C VAL A 126 6.53 -10.24 30.99
N GLU A 127 5.47 -9.55 31.38
CA GLU A 127 4.19 -9.50 30.68
C GLU A 127 3.92 -8.05 30.30
N ALA A 128 4.50 -7.61 29.20
CA ALA A 128 4.45 -6.20 28.80
C ALA A 128 3.01 -5.67 28.60
N ARG A 129 2.06 -6.55 28.23
CA ARG A 129 0.64 -6.22 28.08
C ARG A 129 -0.02 -5.84 29.41
N ASN A 130 0.36 -6.51 30.49
CA ASN A 130 -0.21 -6.34 31.82
C ASN A 130 0.68 -5.48 32.75
N ASN A 131 1.78 -4.91 32.23
CA ASN A 131 2.81 -4.19 32.97
C ASN A 131 3.42 -5.00 34.16
N ARG A 132 3.43 -6.34 34.08
CA ARG A 132 4.03 -7.19 35.10
C ARG A 132 5.49 -7.45 34.78
N GLY A 133 6.34 -7.47 35.81
CA GLY A 133 7.78 -7.73 35.67
C GLY A 133 8.61 -6.56 35.15
N ILE A 134 7.99 -5.41 34.81
CA ILE A 134 8.70 -4.24 34.27
C ILE A 134 9.63 -3.61 35.30
N GLU A 135 9.20 -3.49 36.57
CA GLU A 135 10.05 -2.97 37.64
C GLU A 135 11.24 -3.86 37.92
N ALA A 136 11.03 -5.18 37.99
CA ALA A 136 12.10 -6.16 38.15
C ALA A 136 13.10 -6.12 36.97
N LEU A 137 12.62 -5.89 35.74
CA LEU A 137 13.48 -5.68 34.58
C LEU A 137 14.34 -4.44 34.74
N LEU A 138 13.75 -3.31 35.15
CA LEU A 138 14.49 -2.07 35.35
C LEU A 138 15.51 -2.17 36.49
N ASP A 139 15.16 -2.87 37.59
CA ASP A 139 16.09 -3.15 38.69
C ASP A 139 17.28 -3.97 38.20
N THR A 140 17.03 -5.05 37.42
CA THR A 140 18.10 -5.87 36.84
C THR A 140 18.97 -5.06 35.87
N VAL A 141 18.38 -4.14 35.08
CA VAL A 141 19.14 -3.25 34.18
C VAL A 141 20.08 -2.34 34.98
N ILE A 142 19.63 -1.80 36.13
CA ILE A 142 20.50 -0.99 37.03
C ILE A 142 21.63 -1.85 37.57
N ASP A 143 21.32 -3.07 38.06
CA ASP A 143 22.34 -3.96 38.64
C ASP A 143 23.39 -4.36 37.60
N VAL A 144 22.99 -4.60 36.34
CA VAL A 144 23.92 -4.86 35.24
C VAL A 144 24.75 -3.62 34.88
N PHE A 145 24.11 -2.44 34.87
CA PHE A 145 24.81 -1.18 34.61
C PHE A 145 25.89 -0.90 35.67
N GLU A 146 25.58 -1.13 36.94
CA GLU A 146 26.50 -0.96 38.06
C GLU A 146 27.45 -2.13 38.30
N ASN A 147 27.39 -3.17 37.45
CA ASN A 147 28.18 -4.44 37.57
C ASN A 147 27.97 -5.18 38.92
N ARG A 148 26.73 -5.16 39.43
CA ARG A 148 26.38 -5.88 40.69
C ARG A 148 25.78 -7.27 40.44
N ASP A 149 25.28 -7.54 39.23
CA ASP A 149 24.66 -8.83 38.93
C ASP A 149 25.71 -9.90 38.66
N GLU A 150 25.79 -10.88 39.54
CA GLU A 150 26.75 -11.98 39.47
C GLU A 150 26.49 -12.98 38.30
N ARG A 151 25.32 -12.91 37.66
CA ARG A 151 24.95 -13.71 36.48
C ARG A 151 25.64 -13.22 35.22
N VAL A 152 26.07 -11.97 35.18
CA VAL A 152 26.78 -11.40 34.05
C VAL A 152 28.18 -11.95 33.94
N ARG A 153 28.39 -12.81 32.94
CA ARG A 153 29.70 -13.39 32.66
C ARG A 153 29.96 -13.38 31.17
N HIS A 154 31.19 -13.08 30.81
CA HIS A 154 31.60 -13.23 29.43
C HIS A 154 31.79 -14.69 29.07
N ILE A 155 30.97 -15.23 28.21
CA ILE A 155 31.08 -16.57 27.69
C ILE A 155 31.44 -16.56 26.22
N HIS A 156 32.08 -17.61 25.76
CA HIS A 156 32.27 -17.88 24.34
C HIS A 156 31.49 -19.14 23.98
N ILE A 157 30.66 -19.04 22.97
CA ILE A 157 29.96 -20.21 22.42
C ILE A 157 30.99 -21.10 21.74
N ASN A 158 30.99 -22.38 22.10
CA ASN A 158 31.84 -23.38 21.48
C ASN A 158 31.26 -23.75 20.09
N MET A 159 32.01 -23.45 19.05
CA MET A 159 31.60 -23.70 17.66
C MET A 159 32.08 -25.07 17.14
N GLY A 160 32.60 -25.90 18.03
CA GLY A 160 33.20 -27.17 17.67
C GLY A 160 34.66 -27.06 17.20
N PRO A 161 35.43 -28.17 17.29
CA PRO A 161 36.88 -28.14 17.11
C PRO A 161 37.31 -27.62 15.73
N VAL A 162 36.57 -27.97 14.69
CA VAL A 162 36.89 -27.61 13.31
C VAL A 162 36.76 -26.09 13.07
N ILE A 163 35.64 -25.51 13.51
CA ILE A 163 35.39 -24.06 13.35
C ILE A 163 36.27 -23.26 14.30
N ASP A 164 36.38 -23.70 15.58
CA ASP A 164 37.17 -22.97 16.58
C ASP A 164 38.67 -22.93 16.25
N GLU A 165 39.19 -23.90 15.51
CA GLU A 165 40.58 -23.84 15.02
C GLU A 165 40.76 -22.72 13.98
N GLY A 166 39.85 -22.62 12.97
CA GLY A 166 39.87 -21.56 11.95
C GLY A 166 39.66 -20.18 12.59
N LEU A 167 38.72 -20.11 13.52
CA LEU A 167 38.44 -18.88 14.25
C LEU A 167 39.63 -18.44 15.12
N ARG A 168 40.32 -19.35 15.80
CA ARG A 168 41.55 -19.02 16.57
C ARG A 168 42.66 -18.47 15.71
N LYS A 169 42.88 -19.03 14.50
CA LYS A 169 43.92 -18.53 13.57
C LYS A 169 43.63 -17.12 13.12
N LEU A 170 42.41 -16.86 12.65
CA LEU A 170 42.01 -15.53 12.16
C LEU A 170 41.94 -14.52 13.31
N ASN A 171 41.26 -14.86 14.42
CA ASN A 171 41.18 -14.00 15.60
C ASN A 171 42.54 -13.71 16.22
N GLY A 172 43.49 -14.68 16.19
CA GLY A 172 44.86 -14.48 16.69
C GLY A 172 45.60 -13.38 15.95
N ASP A 173 45.57 -13.40 14.60
CA ASP A 173 46.17 -12.33 13.78
C ASP A 173 45.45 -11.00 13.97
N MET A 174 44.12 -10.98 13.92
CA MET A 174 43.30 -9.77 14.16
C MET A 174 43.55 -9.15 15.54
N SER A 175 43.70 -9.98 16.58
CA SER A 175 43.97 -9.51 17.93
C SER A 175 45.36 -8.90 18.07
N ALA A 176 46.34 -9.44 17.35
CA ALA A 176 47.70 -8.88 17.31
C ALA A 176 47.74 -7.49 16.65
N PHE A 177 46.84 -7.20 15.74
CA PHE A 177 46.69 -5.93 15.04
C PHE A 177 45.41 -5.18 15.39
N ARG A 178 45.00 -5.25 16.67
CA ARG A 178 43.75 -4.66 17.17
C ARG A 178 43.63 -3.16 16.89
N ASP A 179 44.72 -2.43 16.83
CA ASP A 179 44.71 -0.98 16.60
C ASP A 179 44.28 -0.61 15.17
N GLU A 180 44.43 -1.51 14.20
CA GLU A 180 43.94 -1.34 12.84
C GLU A 180 42.43 -1.63 12.69
N LEU A 181 41.85 -2.39 13.61
CA LEU A 181 40.44 -2.77 13.57
C LEU A 181 39.51 -1.62 13.97
N PRO A 182 38.30 -1.53 13.36
CA PRO A 182 37.30 -0.62 13.84
C PRO A 182 36.95 -0.93 15.32
N LYS A 183 36.89 0.10 16.17
CA LYS A 183 36.69 -0.05 17.62
C LYS A 183 35.27 -0.46 18.02
N ALA A 184 34.38 -0.61 17.08
CA ALA A 184 32.96 -0.87 17.33
C ALA A 184 32.70 -2.25 17.97
N PHE A 185 33.44 -3.28 17.53
CA PHE A 185 33.24 -4.65 18.00
C PHE A 185 34.58 -5.32 18.34
N PRO A 186 34.55 -6.44 19.11
CA PRO A 186 35.77 -7.18 19.44
C PRO A 186 36.38 -7.90 18.20
N PRO A 187 37.70 -8.14 18.18
CA PRO A 187 38.37 -8.84 17.07
C PRO A 187 37.75 -10.20 16.73
N ARG A 188 37.32 -10.96 17.75
CA ARG A 188 36.64 -12.26 17.56
C ARG A 188 35.36 -12.13 16.74
N TYR A 189 34.58 -11.06 16.92
CA TYR A 189 33.40 -10.80 16.14
C TYR A 189 33.72 -10.60 14.65
N TYR A 190 34.74 -9.79 14.35
CA TYR A 190 35.16 -9.57 12.97
C TYR A 190 35.72 -10.87 12.33
N ALA A 191 36.50 -11.64 13.07
CA ALA A 191 37.00 -12.93 12.60
C ALA A 191 35.87 -13.90 12.26
N MET A 192 34.86 -13.98 13.10
CA MET A 192 33.69 -14.84 12.90
C MET A 192 32.88 -14.38 11.68
N LYS A 193 32.54 -13.08 11.61
CA LYS A 193 31.76 -12.52 10.50
C LYS A 193 32.50 -12.60 9.17
N MET A 194 33.82 -12.49 9.16
CA MET A 194 34.62 -12.74 7.95
C MET A 194 34.55 -14.21 7.51
N LEU A 195 34.65 -15.17 8.42
CA LEU A 195 34.50 -16.59 8.11
C LEU A 195 33.11 -16.94 7.59
N GLU A 196 32.06 -16.33 8.15
CA GLU A 196 30.67 -16.44 7.67
C GLU A 196 30.46 -15.78 6.28
N GLY A 197 31.41 -14.97 5.78
CA GLY A 197 31.29 -14.25 4.49
C GLY A 197 30.42 -13.00 4.54
N ASP A 198 30.28 -12.38 5.72
CA ASP A 198 29.49 -11.17 5.92
C ASP A 198 30.08 -9.95 5.18
N ARG A 199 29.39 -9.52 4.14
CA ARG A 199 29.86 -8.42 3.26
C ARG A 199 30.06 -7.09 3.99
N GLN A 200 29.22 -6.76 4.97
CA GLN A 200 29.32 -5.50 5.71
C GLN A 200 30.53 -5.50 6.67
N ALA A 201 30.82 -6.63 7.28
CA ALA A 201 32.02 -6.78 8.08
C ALA A 201 33.28 -6.64 7.18
N GLU A 202 33.29 -7.28 6.02
CA GLU A 202 34.37 -7.14 5.05
C GLU A 202 34.55 -5.70 4.58
N GLU A 203 33.47 -5.00 4.23
CA GLU A 203 33.51 -3.59 3.82
C GLU A 203 34.13 -2.69 4.89
N SER A 204 33.81 -2.94 6.17
CA SER A 204 34.36 -2.18 7.30
C SER A 204 35.85 -2.41 7.51
N LEU A 205 36.37 -3.56 7.07
CA LEU A 205 37.79 -3.96 7.22
C LEU A 205 38.63 -3.64 5.98
N ARG A 206 38.05 -3.32 4.82
CA ARG A 206 38.80 -3.03 3.58
C ARG A 206 39.83 -1.90 3.68
N GLY A 207 39.61 -0.98 4.65
CA GLY A 207 40.55 0.12 4.91
C GLY A 207 41.77 -0.26 5.75
N CYS A 208 41.83 -1.47 6.30
CA CYS A 208 42.93 -1.94 7.12
C CYS A 208 44.09 -2.42 6.25
N GLU A 209 45.33 -2.13 6.63
CA GLU A 209 46.52 -2.57 5.87
C GLU A 209 46.62 -4.09 5.80
N ARG A 210 46.24 -4.78 6.88
CA ARG A 210 46.27 -6.26 6.99
C ARG A 210 45.09 -6.96 6.29
N TYR A 211 44.11 -6.24 5.74
CA TYR A 211 42.93 -6.85 5.13
C TYR A 211 43.25 -7.96 4.10
N PRO A 212 44.24 -7.79 3.17
CA PRO A 212 44.58 -8.86 2.23
C PRO A 212 45.02 -10.17 2.91
N VAL A 213 45.75 -10.07 4.03
CA VAL A 213 46.24 -11.22 4.80
C VAL A 213 45.05 -11.93 5.46
N TRP A 214 44.12 -11.16 6.04
CA TRP A 214 42.94 -11.71 6.65
C TRP A 214 42.02 -12.43 5.66
N VAL A 215 41.89 -11.90 4.45
CA VAL A 215 41.17 -12.56 3.35
C VAL A 215 41.85 -13.89 2.98
N GLU A 216 43.18 -13.96 2.89
CA GLU A 216 43.86 -15.22 2.60
C GLU A 216 43.66 -16.28 3.68
N ILE A 217 43.78 -15.87 4.95
CA ILE A 217 43.51 -16.78 6.09
C ILE A 217 42.05 -17.26 6.05
N ARG A 218 41.08 -16.32 5.86
CA ARG A 218 39.68 -16.64 5.73
C ARG A 218 39.40 -17.67 4.63
N ASP A 219 39.90 -17.40 3.42
CA ASP A 219 39.62 -18.26 2.25
C ASP A 219 40.21 -19.64 2.39
N ARG A 220 41.34 -19.76 3.07
CA ARG A 220 41.98 -21.05 3.38
C ARG A 220 41.14 -21.81 4.42
N GLU A 221 40.81 -21.16 5.54
CA GLU A 221 40.08 -21.82 6.64
C GLU A 221 38.61 -22.10 6.24
N ALA A 222 37.94 -21.21 5.48
CA ALA A 222 36.60 -21.45 4.98
C ALA A 222 36.54 -22.70 4.06
N ARG A 223 37.50 -22.86 3.17
CA ARG A 223 37.60 -24.09 2.33
C ARG A 223 37.85 -25.34 3.17
N ARG A 224 38.70 -25.25 4.22
CA ARG A 224 38.96 -26.36 5.12
C ARG A 224 37.69 -26.75 5.89
N ILE A 225 37.01 -25.77 6.51
CA ILE A 225 35.78 -25.99 7.28
C ILE A 225 34.69 -26.61 6.39
N ALA A 226 34.45 -26.06 5.21
CA ALA A 226 33.49 -26.59 4.26
C ALA A 226 33.82 -28.01 3.80
N GLY A 227 35.12 -28.31 3.58
CA GLY A 227 35.57 -29.65 3.19
C GLY A 227 35.46 -30.69 4.30
N GLU A 228 35.70 -30.31 5.55
CA GLU A 228 35.63 -31.22 6.71
C GLU A 228 34.18 -31.47 7.17
N LEU A 229 33.32 -30.43 7.13
CA LEU A 229 31.93 -30.54 7.62
C LEU A 229 30.95 -30.93 6.50
N GLY A 230 31.30 -30.77 5.23
CA GLY A 230 30.43 -31.09 4.10
C GLY A 230 29.29 -30.10 3.87
N GLU A 231 29.35 -28.94 4.51
CA GLU A 231 28.37 -27.85 4.40
C GLU A 231 29.08 -26.50 4.28
N ASP A 232 28.37 -25.47 3.84
CA ASP A 232 28.91 -24.11 3.77
C ASP A 232 29.17 -23.55 5.19
N VAL A 233 30.14 -22.64 5.27
CA VAL A 233 30.60 -22.13 6.57
C VAL A 233 29.51 -21.39 7.33
N GLU A 234 28.68 -20.60 6.64
CA GLU A 234 27.56 -19.89 7.27
C GLU A 234 26.57 -20.85 7.92
N THR A 235 26.16 -21.90 7.19
CA THR A 235 25.31 -22.97 7.70
C THR A 235 25.95 -23.70 8.89
N ALA A 236 27.27 -23.97 8.82
CA ALA A 236 28.00 -24.62 9.91
C ALA A 236 27.96 -23.77 11.20
N PHE A 237 28.22 -22.47 11.12
CA PHE A 237 28.11 -21.57 12.27
C PHE A 237 26.67 -21.53 12.83
N ALA A 238 25.66 -21.42 11.97
CA ALA A 238 24.27 -21.41 12.39
C ALA A 238 23.91 -22.72 13.11
N ASN A 239 24.29 -23.87 12.57
CA ASN A 239 24.03 -25.18 13.16
C ASN A 239 24.67 -25.33 14.57
N GLN A 240 25.90 -24.82 14.75
CA GLN A 240 26.55 -24.83 16.06
C GLN A 240 25.85 -23.94 17.09
N LYS A 241 25.42 -22.74 16.69
CA LYS A 241 24.64 -21.84 17.56
C LYS A 241 23.30 -22.46 17.96
N TYR A 242 22.57 -23.04 16.99
CA TYR A 242 21.34 -23.78 17.32
C TYR A 242 21.58 -25.00 18.21
N GLY A 243 22.65 -25.77 17.96
CA GLY A 243 23.03 -26.88 18.81
C GLY A 243 23.32 -26.46 20.26
N PHE A 244 23.99 -25.33 20.45
CA PHE A 244 24.21 -24.73 21.75
C PHE A 244 22.90 -24.34 22.47
N ILE A 245 22.00 -23.65 21.74
CA ILE A 245 20.68 -23.25 22.25
C ILE A 245 19.86 -24.49 22.64
N GLN A 246 19.78 -25.47 21.77
CA GLN A 246 19.05 -26.73 22.04
C GLN A 246 19.62 -27.49 23.28
N GLY A 247 20.95 -27.50 23.40
CA GLY A 247 21.61 -28.08 24.58
C GLY A 247 21.20 -27.35 25.87
N ALA A 248 21.26 -26.02 25.87
CA ALA A 248 20.85 -25.23 27.03
C ALA A 248 19.35 -25.36 27.35
N LEU A 249 18.49 -25.38 26.34
CA LEU A 249 17.05 -25.57 26.52
C LEU A 249 16.70 -27.00 27.02
N LYS A 250 17.43 -28.02 26.56
CA LYS A 250 17.20 -29.39 27.02
C LYS A 250 17.38 -29.56 28.53
N GLU A 251 18.26 -28.76 29.13
CA GLU A 251 18.50 -28.78 30.56
C GLU A 251 17.54 -27.91 31.39
N THR A 252 17.06 -26.81 30.77
CA THR A 252 16.34 -25.76 31.49
C THR A 252 14.86 -25.67 31.13
N PHE A 253 14.43 -26.29 30.05
CA PHE A 253 13.06 -26.21 29.54
C PHE A 253 12.38 -27.58 29.62
N THR A 254 11.24 -27.63 30.30
CA THR A 254 10.38 -28.81 30.33
C THR A 254 9.13 -28.50 29.55
N PRO A 255 8.89 -29.16 28.40
CA PRO A 255 7.69 -28.95 27.62
C PRO A 255 6.45 -29.31 28.43
N GLY A 256 5.39 -28.52 28.26
CA GLY A 256 4.10 -28.79 28.92
C GLY A 256 3.47 -30.07 28.37
N ARG A 257 2.63 -30.73 29.18
CA ARG A 257 1.91 -31.98 28.82
C ARG A 257 0.90 -31.83 27.68
N ARG A 258 0.66 -30.62 27.21
CA ARG A 258 -0.22 -30.33 26.09
C ARG A 258 0.59 -30.25 24.78
N GLU A 259 0.73 -31.40 24.12
CA GLU A 259 0.63 -31.47 22.66
C GLU A 259 -0.80 -31.09 22.27
N GLU A 260 -1.30 -29.96 22.73
CA GLU A 260 -2.47 -29.40 22.13
C GLU A 260 -2.04 -28.96 20.73
N VAL A 261 -2.64 -29.58 19.73
CA VAL A 261 -2.82 -28.95 18.42
C VAL A 261 -3.28 -27.55 18.75
N THR A 262 -2.34 -26.61 18.77
CA THR A 262 -2.64 -25.24 19.23
C THR A 262 -3.80 -24.76 18.39
N THR A 263 -4.73 -24.00 18.96
CA THR A 263 -5.86 -23.43 18.20
C THR A 263 -5.39 -22.81 16.91
N THR A 264 -4.20 -22.21 16.92
CA THR A 264 -3.47 -21.72 15.75
C THR A 264 -3.23 -22.80 14.71
N ALA A 265 -2.68 -23.97 15.09
CA ALA A 265 -2.40 -25.05 14.15
C ALA A 265 -3.69 -25.65 13.56
N MET A 266 -4.75 -25.73 14.36
CA MET A 266 -6.07 -26.17 13.87
C MET A 266 -6.63 -25.19 12.83
N ILE A 267 -6.61 -23.89 13.10
CA ILE A 267 -7.07 -22.85 12.17
C ILE A 267 -6.19 -22.87 10.91
N ASP A 268 -4.86 -22.98 11.06
CA ASP A 268 -3.92 -22.99 9.95
C ASP A 268 -4.11 -24.20 9.02
N THR A 269 -4.56 -25.35 9.55
CA THR A 269 -4.91 -26.51 8.70
C THR A 269 -5.95 -26.18 7.64
N PHE A 270 -6.90 -25.30 7.94
CA PHE A 270 -7.91 -24.86 6.98
C PHE A 270 -7.48 -23.61 6.22
N VAL A 271 -6.96 -22.61 6.92
CA VAL A 271 -6.65 -21.28 6.35
C VAL A 271 -5.46 -21.36 5.39
N THR A 272 -4.41 -22.14 5.71
CA THR A 272 -3.24 -22.29 4.82
C THR A 272 -3.35 -23.48 3.87
N HIS A 273 -4.50 -24.17 3.86
CA HIS A 273 -4.72 -25.32 2.99
C HIS A 273 -4.66 -24.93 1.53
N LYS A 274 -4.02 -25.74 0.71
CA LYS A 274 -3.76 -25.51 -0.73
C LYS A 274 -5.03 -25.19 -1.55
N LEU A 275 -6.18 -25.80 -1.20
CA LEU A 275 -7.46 -25.60 -1.87
C LEU A 275 -8.37 -24.64 -1.09
N TRP A 276 -8.55 -24.82 0.23
CA TRP A 276 -9.48 -24.04 1.04
C TRP A 276 -8.97 -22.65 1.41
N GLY A 277 -7.65 -22.44 1.40
CA GLY A 277 -7.06 -21.14 1.73
C GLY A 277 -7.51 -20.02 0.79
N PHE A 278 -7.63 -20.31 -0.52
CA PHE A 278 -8.10 -19.31 -1.50
C PHE A 278 -9.57 -18.91 -1.31
N PRO A 279 -10.54 -19.85 -1.22
CA PRO A 279 -11.94 -19.50 -0.93
C PRO A 279 -12.11 -18.71 0.36
N ILE A 280 -11.44 -19.11 1.45
CA ILE A 280 -11.50 -18.40 2.74
C ILE A 280 -10.94 -16.98 2.59
N PHE A 281 -9.80 -16.84 1.92
CA PHE A 281 -9.22 -15.53 1.64
C PHE A 281 -10.19 -14.63 0.85
N PHE A 282 -10.75 -15.13 -0.25
CA PHE A 282 -11.69 -14.36 -1.06
C PHE A 282 -12.98 -14.03 -0.30
N ALA A 283 -13.48 -14.93 0.55
CA ALA A 283 -14.65 -14.67 1.39
C ALA A 283 -14.38 -13.54 2.41
N LEU A 284 -13.23 -13.55 3.07
CA LEU A 284 -12.84 -12.49 4.00
C LEU A 284 -12.62 -11.14 3.29
N MET A 285 -12.01 -11.16 2.12
CA MET A 285 -11.84 -9.95 1.30
C MET A 285 -13.19 -9.42 0.82
N TRP A 286 -14.08 -10.30 0.37
CA TRP A 286 -15.44 -9.93 0.00
C TRP A 286 -16.18 -9.31 1.18
N LEU A 287 -16.13 -9.94 2.36
CA LEU A 287 -16.74 -9.42 3.58
C LEU A 287 -16.19 -8.02 3.93
N MET A 288 -14.88 -7.84 3.87
CA MET A 288 -14.24 -6.54 4.11
C MET A 288 -14.76 -5.48 3.14
N PHE A 289 -14.81 -5.79 1.84
CA PHE A 289 -15.30 -4.84 0.84
C PHE A 289 -16.80 -4.58 1.01
N TRP A 290 -17.59 -5.61 1.23
CA TRP A 290 -19.04 -5.47 1.46
C TRP A 290 -19.34 -4.57 2.68
N CYS A 291 -18.69 -4.83 3.81
CA CYS A 291 -18.82 -3.98 5.00
C CYS A 291 -18.39 -2.54 4.71
N THR A 292 -17.29 -2.34 4.00
CA THR A 292 -16.80 -1.00 3.71
C THR A 292 -17.76 -0.21 2.83
N PHE A 293 -18.41 -0.85 1.85
CA PHE A 293 -19.40 -0.18 1.00
C PHE A 293 -20.74 0.01 1.71
N SER A 294 -21.28 -1.05 2.33
CA SER A 294 -22.61 -1.01 2.91
C SER A 294 -22.66 -0.18 4.20
N LEU A 295 -21.69 -0.38 5.12
CA LEU A 295 -21.66 0.39 6.38
C LEU A 295 -21.11 1.80 6.19
N GLY A 296 -20.22 1.99 5.22
CA GLY A 296 -19.61 3.27 4.93
C GLY A 296 -20.54 4.24 4.20
N ALA A 297 -21.53 3.75 3.47
CA ALA A 297 -22.50 4.57 2.75
C ALA A 297 -23.26 5.52 3.68
N TYR A 298 -23.77 5.03 4.80
CA TYR A 298 -24.55 5.86 5.73
C TYR A 298 -23.81 7.08 6.28
N PRO A 299 -22.61 6.92 6.89
CA PRO A 299 -21.84 8.11 7.32
C PRO A 299 -21.36 8.98 6.16
N GLN A 300 -21.13 8.40 4.99
CA GLN A 300 -20.76 9.14 3.78
C GLN A 300 -21.89 10.09 3.37
N GLU A 301 -23.14 9.62 3.29
CA GLU A 301 -24.31 10.44 2.96
C GLU A 301 -24.52 11.57 3.97
N TRP A 302 -24.33 11.30 5.27
CA TRP A 302 -24.45 12.34 6.31
C TRP A 302 -23.38 13.44 6.16
N ILE A 303 -22.15 13.05 5.85
CA ILE A 303 -21.07 14.01 5.65
C ILE A 303 -21.29 14.79 4.36
N ASP A 304 -21.75 14.15 3.30
CA ASP A 304 -22.06 14.80 2.03
C ASP A 304 -23.17 15.83 2.21
N ALA A 305 -24.27 15.48 2.88
CA ALA A 305 -25.32 16.39 3.24
C ALA A 305 -24.82 17.57 4.11
N LEU A 306 -23.90 17.32 5.04
CA LEU A 306 -23.28 18.36 5.87
C LEU A 306 -22.42 19.30 5.04
N VAL A 307 -21.59 18.79 4.15
CA VAL A 307 -20.75 19.57 3.23
C VAL A 307 -21.63 20.39 2.30
N GLY A 308 -22.68 19.81 1.74
CA GLY A 308 -23.67 20.49 0.93
C GLY A 308 -24.37 21.63 1.69
N TRP A 309 -24.76 21.39 2.95
CA TRP A 309 -25.35 22.42 3.80
C TRP A 309 -24.38 23.57 4.09
N ILE A 310 -23.11 23.26 4.39
CA ILE A 310 -22.04 24.26 4.61
C ILE A 310 -21.83 25.07 3.34
N GLY A 311 -21.76 24.40 2.17
CA GLY A 311 -21.65 25.06 0.85
C GLY A 311 -22.81 25.99 0.57
N GLY A 312 -24.05 25.52 0.76
CA GLY A 312 -25.27 26.34 0.58
C GLY A 312 -25.35 27.52 1.56
N ALA A 313 -24.95 27.33 2.80
CA ALA A 313 -24.88 28.43 3.78
C ALA A 313 -23.83 29.47 3.38
N ALA A 314 -22.66 29.05 2.89
CA ALA A 314 -21.62 29.96 2.40
C ALA A 314 -22.09 30.71 1.14
N ASP A 315 -22.80 30.04 0.24
CA ASP A 315 -23.39 30.63 -0.95
C ASP A 315 -24.43 31.70 -0.63
N ALA A 316 -25.27 31.47 0.39
CA ALA A 316 -26.29 32.40 0.83
C ALA A 316 -25.72 33.62 1.61
N LEU A 317 -24.60 33.44 2.34
CA LEU A 317 -24.04 34.49 3.18
C LEU A 317 -23.07 35.42 2.45
N LEU A 318 -22.46 34.95 1.35
CA LEU A 318 -21.43 35.72 0.63
C LEU A 318 -22.02 36.38 -0.61
N PRO A 319 -21.63 37.67 -0.93
CA PRO A 319 -22.03 38.28 -2.15
C PRO A 319 -21.48 37.53 -3.38
N ALA A 320 -22.28 37.49 -4.45
CA ALA A 320 -21.87 36.84 -5.69
C ALA A 320 -20.56 37.44 -6.21
N GLY A 321 -19.56 36.55 -6.44
CA GLY A 321 -18.26 36.99 -6.93
C GLY A 321 -17.19 35.88 -6.85
N PRO A 322 -16.01 36.12 -7.45
CA PRO A 322 -14.96 35.12 -7.56
C PRO A 322 -14.49 34.54 -6.19
N LEU A 323 -14.61 35.32 -5.11
CA LEU A 323 -14.21 34.87 -3.77
C LEU A 323 -15.20 33.85 -3.20
N ARG A 324 -16.52 34.07 -3.43
CA ARG A 324 -17.56 33.11 -3.05
C ARG A 324 -17.37 31.80 -3.81
N ASP A 325 -17.21 31.90 -5.13
CA ASP A 325 -17.07 30.73 -6.00
C ASP A 325 -15.78 29.94 -5.67
N LEU A 326 -14.68 30.62 -5.33
CA LEU A 326 -13.46 29.96 -4.81
C LEU A 326 -13.72 29.24 -3.48
N LEU A 327 -14.45 29.86 -2.57
CA LEU A 327 -14.71 29.28 -1.24
C LEU A 327 -15.64 28.08 -1.37
N VAL A 328 -16.73 28.18 -2.14
CA VAL A 328 -17.76 27.16 -2.28
C VAL A 328 -17.25 26.01 -3.16
N ASP A 329 -16.87 26.30 -4.39
CA ASP A 329 -16.51 25.26 -5.37
C ASP A 329 -15.05 24.81 -5.22
N GLY A 330 -14.12 25.73 -4.96
CA GLY A 330 -12.70 25.42 -4.86
C GLY A 330 -12.31 24.80 -3.52
N ILE A 331 -12.72 25.40 -2.40
CA ILE A 331 -12.28 24.98 -1.05
C ILE A 331 -13.27 23.99 -0.45
N ILE A 332 -14.55 24.37 -0.29
CA ILE A 332 -15.56 23.50 0.34
C ILE A 332 -15.79 22.26 -0.51
N GLY A 333 -15.96 22.42 -1.83
CA GLY A 333 -16.08 21.30 -2.76
C GLY A 333 -14.83 20.40 -2.77
N GLY A 334 -13.63 20.98 -2.84
CA GLY A 334 -12.37 20.22 -2.84
C GLY A 334 -12.06 19.48 -1.53
N VAL A 335 -12.28 20.14 -0.39
CA VAL A 335 -12.12 19.51 0.94
C VAL A 335 -13.24 18.52 1.22
N GLY A 336 -14.48 18.89 0.84
CA GLY A 336 -15.67 18.05 0.97
C GLY A 336 -15.48 16.70 0.28
N ALA A 337 -15.01 16.70 -0.96
CA ALA A 337 -14.73 15.49 -1.72
C ALA A 337 -13.76 14.52 -1.01
N VAL A 338 -12.84 15.03 -0.18
CA VAL A 338 -11.92 14.18 0.62
C VAL A 338 -12.61 13.65 1.88
N ILE A 339 -13.33 14.53 2.57
CA ILE A 339 -13.95 14.20 3.87
C ILE A 339 -15.12 13.24 3.71
N VAL A 340 -15.88 13.35 2.63
CA VAL A 340 -16.99 12.45 2.27
C VAL A 340 -16.53 10.98 2.18
N PHE A 341 -15.31 10.71 1.68
CA PHE A 341 -14.76 9.35 1.60
C PHE A 341 -14.06 8.86 2.87
N LEU A 342 -13.90 9.73 3.87
CA LEU A 342 -13.18 9.39 5.10
C LEU A 342 -13.78 8.21 5.86
N PRO A 343 -15.11 8.08 6.04
CA PRO A 343 -15.72 6.93 6.72
C PRO A 343 -15.38 5.60 6.04
N ASN A 344 -15.43 5.57 4.72
CA ASN A 344 -15.08 4.38 3.94
C ASN A 344 -13.62 3.98 4.15
N ILE A 345 -12.72 4.96 4.21
CA ILE A 345 -11.30 4.74 4.48
C ILE A 345 -11.09 4.26 5.92
N MET A 346 -11.83 4.81 6.89
CA MET A 346 -11.76 4.37 8.29
C MET A 346 -12.19 2.92 8.46
N ILE A 347 -13.32 2.51 7.87
CA ILE A 347 -13.81 1.13 7.92
C ILE A 347 -12.81 0.19 7.24
N LEU A 348 -12.25 0.58 6.10
CA LEU A 348 -11.21 -0.19 5.42
C LEU A 348 -9.98 -0.40 6.33
N TYR A 349 -9.48 0.67 6.95
CA TYR A 349 -8.34 0.56 7.87
C TYR A 349 -8.68 -0.24 9.13
N LEU A 350 -9.91 -0.19 9.61
CA LEU A 350 -10.38 -1.01 10.73
C LEU A 350 -10.22 -2.51 10.43
N PHE A 351 -10.73 -2.95 9.28
CA PHE A 351 -10.61 -4.36 8.85
C PHE A 351 -9.15 -4.76 8.59
N ILE A 352 -8.37 -3.90 7.96
CA ILE A 352 -6.95 -4.18 7.71
C ILE A 352 -6.20 -4.30 9.03
N SER A 353 -6.40 -3.39 9.98
CA SER A 353 -5.76 -3.44 11.30
C SER A 353 -6.19 -4.69 12.07
N PHE A 354 -7.46 -5.06 12.00
CA PHE A 354 -7.95 -6.29 12.60
C PHE A 354 -7.26 -7.54 12.00
N MET A 355 -7.16 -7.63 10.67
CA MET A 355 -6.48 -8.76 10.01
C MET A 355 -4.97 -8.78 10.28
N GLU A 356 -4.36 -7.61 10.42
CA GLU A 356 -2.94 -7.45 10.76
C GLU A 356 -2.68 -7.89 12.19
N ASP A 357 -3.44 -7.35 13.14
CA ASP A 357 -3.28 -7.63 14.57
C ASP A 357 -3.63 -9.09 14.93
N SER A 358 -4.60 -9.69 14.22
CA SER A 358 -4.96 -11.11 14.39
C SER A 358 -3.89 -12.08 13.87
N GLY A 359 -2.98 -11.64 12.99
CA GLY A 359 -1.99 -12.48 12.31
C GLY A 359 -2.50 -13.16 11.03
N TYR A 360 -3.76 -12.90 10.61
CA TYR A 360 -4.30 -13.46 9.38
C TYR A 360 -3.56 -12.97 8.13
N LEU A 361 -3.10 -11.72 8.15
CA LEU A 361 -2.43 -11.09 7.00
C LEU A 361 -1.15 -11.85 6.60
N ALA A 362 -0.41 -12.41 7.57
CA ALA A 362 0.76 -13.25 7.31
C ALA A 362 0.38 -14.53 6.55
N ARG A 363 -0.77 -15.18 6.89
CA ARG A 363 -1.27 -16.37 6.19
C ARG A 363 -1.70 -16.05 4.78
N ALA A 364 -2.39 -14.95 4.58
CA ALA A 364 -2.77 -14.48 3.24
C ALA A 364 -1.53 -14.28 2.36
N ALA A 365 -0.49 -13.64 2.88
CA ALA A 365 0.77 -13.47 2.18
C ALA A 365 1.45 -14.82 1.89
N PHE A 366 1.43 -15.76 2.83
CA PHE A 366 1.99 -17.11 2.67
C PHE A 366 1.29 -17.91 1.55
N ILE A 367 -0.04 -17.91 1.51
CA ILE A 367 -0.82 -18.61 0.46
C ILE A 367 -0.45 -18.06 -0.92
N MET A 368 -0.32 -16.75 -1.02
CA MET A 368 -0.06 -16.06 -2.28
C MET A 368 1.42 -16.03 -2.68
N ASP A 369 2.33 -16.41 -1.79
CA ASP A 369 3.76 -16.32 -2.03
C ASP A 369 4.21 -17.08 -3.29
N ARG A 370 3.69 -18.30 -3.49
CA ARG A 370 3.99 -19.10 -4.71
C ARG A 370 3.59 -18.37 -6.00
N VAL A 371 2.47 -17.66 -6.00
CA VAL A 371 1.99 -16.89 -7.15
C VAL A 371 2.86 -15.66 -7.37
N MET A 372 3.15 -14.94 -6.30
CA MET A 372 3.97 -13.73 -6.35
C MET A 372 5.40 -14.02 -6.78
N HIS A 373 6.01 -15.10 -6.30
CA HIS A 373 7.34 -15.55 -6.75
C HIS A 373 7.42 -15.81 -8.26
N ARG A 374 6.39 -16.38 -8.86
CA ARG A 374 6.33 -16.58 -10.33
C ARG A 374 6.32 -15.25 -11.10
N ILE A 375 5.87 -14.19 -10.48
CA ILE A 375 5.85 -12.83 -11.04
C ILE A 375 7.18 -12.11 -10.79
N GLY A 376 8.01 -12.62 -9.88
CA GLY A 376 9.26 -12.02 -9.42
C GLY A 376 9.07 -11.04 -8.27
N LEU A 377 7.98 -11.19 -7.52
CA LEU A 377 7.64 -10.38 -6.35
C LEU A 377 7.63 -11.25 -5.09
N HIS A 378 7.72 -10.59 -3.95
CA HIS A 378 7.59 -11.20 -2.63
C HIS A 378 6.11 -11.44 -2.28
N GLY A 379 5.78 -12.50 -1.54
CA GLY A 379 4.39 -12.80 -1.13
C GLY A 379 3.67 -11.65 -0.44
N LYS A 380 4.37 -10.87 0.38
CA LYS A 380 3.84 -9.67 1.04
C LYS A 380 3.39 -8.58 0.04
N SER A 381 3.88 -8.58 -1.20
CA SER A 381 3.45 -7.63 -2.25
C SER A 381 1.99 -7.81 -2.66
N PHE A 382 1.43 -8.99 -2.43
CA PHE A 382 0.04 -9.28 -2.74
C PHE A 382 -0.95 -8.40 -1.97
N ILE A 383 -0.65 -8.10 -0.70
CA ILE A 383 -1.50 -7.30 0.18
C ILE A 383 -1.72 -5.88 -0.36
N PRO A 384 -0.65 -5.09 -0.65
CA PRO A 384 -0.79 -3.80 -1.32
C PRO A 384 -1.56 -3.87 -2.64
N LEU A 385 -1.31 -4.89 -3.47
CA LEU A 385 -1.97 -5.02 -4.77
C LEU A 385 -3.49 -5.21 -4.63
N ILE A 386 -3.94 -6.06 -3.72
CA ILE A 386 -5.38 -6.24 -3.45
C ILE A 386 -6.00 -4.96 -2.88
N MET A 387 -5.32 -4.29 -1.94
CA MET A 387 -5.79 -3.01 -1.43
C MET A 387 -5.92 -1.95 -2.52
N GLY A 388 -5.10 -2.02 -3.56
CA GLY A 388 -5.12 -1.14 -4.72
C GLY A 388 -6.45 -1.14 -5.46
N PHE A 389 -7.21 -2.22 -5.46
CA PHE A 389 -8.56 -2.26 -6.03
C PHE A 389 -9.55 -1.37 -5.30
N ARG A 390 -9.29 -1.04 -4.04
CA ARG A 390 -10.09 -0.09 -3.28
C ARG A 390 -9.55 1.33 -3.37
N CYS A 391 -8.30 1.52 -2.94
CA CYS A 391 -7.61 2.80 -2.96
C CYS A 391 -6.10 2.60 -3.03
N ASN A 392 -5.45 3.24 -3.99
CA ASN A 392 -4.01 3.12 -4.20
C ASN A 392 -3.19 3.77 -3.08
N VAL A 393 -3.71 4.78 -2.38
CA VAL A 393 -2.99 5.47 -1.31
C VAL A 393 -2.68 4.55 -0.12
N PRO A 394 -3.68 3.92 0.55
CA PRO A 394 -3.40 2.95 1.60
C PRO A 394 -2.61 1.74 1.10
N ALA A 395 -2.81 1.33 -0.15
CA ALA A 395 -2.05 0.26 -0.76
C ALA A 395 -0.54 0.56 -0.81
N ILE A 396 -0.17 1.76 -1.27
CA ILE A 396 1.23 2.21 -1.30
C ILE A 396 1.80 2.34 0.11
N MET A 397 1.03 2.88 1.05
CA MET A 397 1.46 2.97 2.45
C MET A 397 1.69 1.59 3.09
N ALA A 398 0.86 0.58 2.74
CA ALA A 398 1.02 -0.79 3.19
C ALA A 398 2.29 -1.48 2.64
N SER A 399 2.83 -1.00 1.52
CA SER A 399 4.07 -1.55 0.94
C SER A 399 5.30 -1.44 1.86
N ARG A 400 5.23 -0.64 2.93
CA ARG A 400 6.28 -0.54 3.97
C ARG A 400 6.60 -1.89 4.62
N THR A 401 5.62 -2.79 4.67
CA THR A 401 5.79 -4.14 5.24
C THR A 401 6.64 -5.07 4.36
N ILE A 402 7.00 -4.65 3.15
CA ILE A 402 7.85 -5.42 2.23
C ILE A 402 9.31 -5.12 2.55
N GLU A 403 10.04 -6.13 2.99
CA GLU A 403 11.43 -6.04 3.44
C GLU A 403 12.38 -5.73 2.28
N SER A 404 12.23 -6.43 1.16
CA SER A 404 13.02 -6.21 -0.05
C SER A 404 12.72 -4.84 -0.67
N ARG A 405 13.74 -3.98 -0.76
CA ARG A 405 13.63 -2.65 -1.34
C ARG A 405 13.21 -2.70 -2.81
N SER A 406 13.74 -3.65 -3.58
CA SER A 406 13.41 -3.82 -5.00
C SER A 406 11.96 -4.29 -5.17
N SER A 407 11.53 -5.30 -4.42
CA SER A 407 10.13 -5.78 -4.45
C SER A 407 9.16 -4.69 -3.97
N ARG A 408 9.54 -3.91 -2.96
CA ARG A 408 8.74 -2.76 -2.49
C ARG A 408 8.59 -1.69 -3.57
N LEU A 409 9.68 -1.29 -4.24
CA LEU A 409 9.63 -0.31 -5.33
C LEU A 409 8.79 -0.79 -6.51
N ILE A 410 8.98 -2.03 -6.94
CA ILE A 410 8.17 -2.61 -8.02
C ILE A 410 6.69 -2.59 -7.62
N THR A 411 6.36 -3.05 -6.40
CA THR A 411 4.97 -3.08 -5.91
C THR A 411 4.35 -1.68 -5.89
N ILE A 412 5.07 -0.66 -5.40
CA ILE A 412 4.61 0.73 -5.40
C ILE A 412 4.31 1.21 -6.84
N LEU A 413 5.20 0.88 -7.78
CA LEU A 413 5.09 1.36 -9.16
C LEU A 413 3.98 0.66 -9.96
N ILE A 414 3.64 -0.59 -9.66
CA ILE A 414 2.57 -1.33 -10.35
C ILE A 414 1.19 -1.20 -9.67
N THR A 415 1.15 -0.78 -8.40
CA THR A 415 -0.12 -0.59 -7.66
C THR A 415 -1.12 0.31 -8.40
N PRO A 416 -0.72 1.40 -9.09
CA PRO A 416 -1.67 2.24 -9.84
C PRO A 416 -2.43 1.54 -10.97
N PHE A 417 -1.99 0.38 -11.45
CA PHE A 417 -2.74 -0.42 -12.45
C PHE A 417 -3.95 -1.14 -11.86
N MET A 418 -3.98 -1.31 -10.52
CA MET A 418 -5.16 -1.82 -9.86
C MET A 418 -6.27 -0.76 -9.94
N SER A 419 -7.41 -1.16 -10.52
CA SER A 419 -8.53 -0.24 -10.71
C SER A 419 -9.18 0.10 -9.37
N CYS A 420 -9.00 1.34 -8.90
CA CYS A 420 -9.59 1.79 -7.64
C CYS A 420 -11.08 2.14 -7.79
N SER A 421 -11.81 2.18 -6.67
CA SER A 421 -13.26 2.48 -6.64
C SER A 421 -13.63 3.85 -7.25
N ALA A 422 -12.75 4.82 -7.20
CA ALA A 422 -12.92 6.14 -7.79
C ALA A 422 -13.10 6.15 -9.33
N ARG A 423 -12.73 5.06 -9.98
CA ARG A 423 -12.89 4.88 -11.44
C ARG A 423 -14.22 4.22 -11.82
N ILE A 424 -14.91 3.60 -10.86
CA ILE A 424 -16.16 2.86 -11.13
C ILE A 424 -17.25 3.75 -11.76
N PRO A 425 -17.52 4.99 -11.30
CA PRO A 425 -18.56 5.82 -11.89
C PRO A 425 -18.35 6.06 -13.38
N ILE A 426 -17.13 6.36 -13.80
CA ILE A 426 -16.85 6.57 -15.23
C ILE A 426 -16.90 5.27 -16.04
N TYR A 427 -16.58 4.13 -15.43
CA TYR A 427 -16.74 2.83 -16.09
C TYR A 427 -18.21 2.49 -16.29
N LEU A 428 -19.05 2.68 -15.29
CA LEU A 428 -20.49 2.46 -15.37
C LEU A 428 -21.10 3.37 -16.44
N LEU A 429 -20.78 4.67 -16.39
CA LEU A 429 -21.27 5.64 -17.36
C LEU A 429 -20.94 5.22 -18.80
N LEU A 430 -19.68 5.01 -19.14
CA LEU A 430 -19.30 4.74 -20.52
C LEU A 430 -19.58 3.31 -20.98
N ALA A 431 -19.40 2.31 -20.10
CA ALA A 431 -19.73 0.94 -20.44
C ALA A 431 -21.25 0.76 -20.56
N GLY A 432 -22.05 1.36 -19.68
CA GLY A 432 -23.52 1.36 -19.77
C GLY A 432 -24.02 2.09 -21.03
N THR A 433 -23.41 3.24 -21.37
CA THR A 433 -23.79 4.04 -22.53
C THR A 433 -23.48 3.37 -23.86
N PHE A 434 -22.24 2.89 -24.06
CA PHE A 434 -21.75 2.43 -25.36
C PHE A 434 -21.75 0.91 -25.54
N PHE A 435 -21.84 0.13 -24.43
CA PHE A 435 -21.79 -1.33 -24.42
C PHE A 435 -22.90 -1.95 -23.59
N ALA A 436 -24.10 -1.37 -23.59
CA ALA A 436 -25.21 -1.75 -22.70
C ALA A 436 -25.44 -3.27 -22.55
N ALA A 437 -25.35 -4.04 -23.63
CA ALA A 437 -25.47 -5.50 -23.61
C ALA A 437 -24.28 -6.22 -22.97
N ASP A 438 -23.06 -5.66 -23.13
CA ASP A 438 -21.79 -6.29 -22.73
C ASP A 438 -21.05 -5.49 -21.65
N ALA A 439 -21.73 -4.54 -20.98
CA ALA A 439 -21.12 -3.64 -19.99
C ALA A 439 -20.35 -4.39 -18.91
N SER A 440 -20.90 -5.49 -18.39
CA SER A 440 -20.24 -6.34 -17.39
C SER A 440 -18.96 -6.98 -17.91
N MET A 441 -18.97 -7.43 -19.19
CA MET A 441 -17.78 -8.00 -19.83
C MET A 441 -16.69 -6.96 -20.04
N VAL A 442 -17.05 -5.75 -20.44
CA VAL A 442 -16.10 -4.63 -20.61
C VAL A 442 -15.49 -4.28 -19.23
N MET A 443 -16.28 -4.20 -18.17
CA MET A 443 -15.78 -3.95 -16.83
C MET A 443 -14.81 -5.03 -16.35
N ILE A 444 -15.20 -6.31 -16.48
CA ILE A 444 -14.32 -7.44 -16.12
C ILE A 444 -13.03 -7.39 -16.96
N GLY A 445 -13.14 -7.10 -18.24
CA GLY A 445 -12.02 -6.95 -19.17
C GLY A 445 -11.02 -5.88 -18.72
N LEU A 446 -11.51 -4.71 -18.25
CA LEU A 446 -10.68 -3.64 -17.72
C LEU A 446 -9.92 -4.07 -16.44
N TYR A 447 -10.60 -4.76 -15.52
CA TYR A 447 -9.93 -5.29 -14.30
C TYR A 447 -8.85 -6.31 -14.66
N VAL A 448 -9.16 -7.25 -15.54
CA VAL A 448 -8.20 -8.28 -16.02
C VAL A 448 -7.02 -7.61 -16.75
N LEU A 449 -7.28 -6.64 -17.61
CA LEU A 449 -6.24 -5.89 -18.32
C LEU A 449 -5.28 -5.19 -17.33
N GLY A 450 -5.81 -4.53 -16.29
CA GLY A 450 -5.01 -3.90 -15.25
C GLY A 450 -4.08 -4.89 -14.55
N VAL A 451 -4.60 -6.07 -14.14
CA VAL A 451 -3.81 -7.13 -13.51
C VAL A 451 -2.75 -7.68 -14.46
N VAL A 452 -3.10 -7.97 -15.71
CA VAL A 452 -2.16 -8.49 -16.71
C VAL A 452 -1.01 -7.50 -16.94
N LEU A 453 -1.32 -6.22 -17.11
CA LEU A 453 -0.29 -5.17 -17.29
C LEU A 453 0.57 -5.01 -16.04
N ALA A 454 0.00 -5.09 -14.84
CA ALA A 454 0.78 -5.08 -13.60
C ALA A 454 1.79 -6.24 -13.55
N VAL A 455 1.35 -7.45 -13.90
CA VAL A 455 2.21 -8.65 -13.96
C VAL A 455 3.31 -8.51 -15.01
N VAL A 456 2.96 -8.04 -16.20
CA VAL A 456 3.94 -7.84 -17.29
C VAL A 456 4.97 -6.77 -16.89
N THR A 457 4.50 -5.65 -16.36
CA THR A 457 5.37 -4.55 -15.92
C THR A 457 6.27 -4.98 -14.76
N ALA A 458 5.75 -5.73 -13.78
CA ALA A 458 6.53 -6.27 -12.68
C ALA A 458 7.68 -7.17 -13.19
N ARG A 459 7.39 -8.09 -14.12
CA ARG A 459 8.40 -8.95 -14.74
C ARG A 459 9.45 -8.19 -15.53
N LEU A 460 9.03 -7.18 -16.30
CA LEU A 460 9.93 -6.31 -17.05
C LEU A 460 10.86 -5.52 -16.10
N MET A 461 10.28 -4.87 -15.08
CA MET A 461 11.07 -4.14 -14.08
C MET A 461 12.04 -5.06 -13.33
N ARG A 462 11.60 -6.28 -12.96
CA ARG A 462 12.45 -7.27 -12.29
C ARG A 462 13.63 -7.69 -13.20
N ARG A 463 13.37 -7.90 -14.48
CA ARG A 463 14.40 -8.36 -15.41
C ARG A 463 15.42 -7.28 -15.76
N PHE A 464 14.98 -6.01 -15.93
CA PHE A 464 15.82 -4.95 -16.50
C PHE A 464 16.31 -3.92 -15.49
N MET A 465 15.55 -3.64 -14.41
CA MET A 465 15.87 -2.56 -13.47
C MET A 465 16.33 -3.06 -12.10
N PHE A 466 15.80 -4.18 -11.66
CA PHE A 466 16.01 -4.71 -10.31
C PHE A 466 16.40 -6.19 -10.39
N PRO A 467 17.67 -6.52 -10.69
CA PRO A 467 18.13 -7.91 -10.66
C PRO A 467 17.95 -8.51 -9.25
N VAL A 468 17.95 -9.82 -9.17
CA VAL A 468 17.48 -10.65 -8.06
C VAL A 468 17.96 -10.16 -6.68
N ASP A 469 17.03 -10.07 -5.72
CA ASP A 469 17.33 -10.01 -4.29
C ASP A 469 17.70 -11.41 -3.80
N GLU A 470 18.89 -11.54 -3.26
CA GLU A 470 19.43 -12.77 -2.67
C GLU A 470 18.95 -12.99 -1.22
N THR A 471 17.96 -12.25 -0.75
CA THR A 471 17.44 -12.43 0.62
C THR A 471 16.63 -13.71 0.72
N PRO A 472 17.10 -14.73 1.45
CA PRO A 472 16.32 -15.93 1.72
C PRO A 472 15.08 -15.52 2.52
N PHE A 473 13.92 -15.88 2.00
CA PHE A 473 12.65 -15.52 2.62
C PHE A 473 12.18 -16.62 3.56
N VAL A 474 12.19 -16.35 4.84
CA VAL A 474 11.52 -17.17 5.85
C VAL A 474 10.32 -16.38 6.38
N MET A 475 9.12 -16.76 5.95
CA MET A 475 7.89 -16.15 6.45
C MET A 475 7.44 -16.85 7.74
N GLU A 476 7.51 -16.13 8.85
CA GLU A 476 6.90 -16.59 10.09
C GLU A 476 5.39 -16.38 10.06
N LEU A 477 4.70 -17.40 10.54
CA LEU A 477 3.28 -17.33 10.82
C LEU A 477 3.09 -17.07 12.33
N PRO A 478 2.88 -15.82 12.76
CA PRO A 478 2.68 -15.50 14.17
C PRO A 478 1.43 -16.21 14.68
N PRO A 479 1.33 -16.58 15.97
CA PRO A 479 0.13 -17.21 16.51
C PRO A 479 -1.08 -16.27 16.33
N TYR A 480 -2.28 -16.86 16.12
CA TYR A 480 -3.50 -16.07 16.09
C TYR A 480 -3.78 -15.43 17.44
N ARG A 481 -4.10 -14.15 17.43
CA ARG A 481 -4.47 -13.40 18.63
C ARG A 481 -5.70 -12.57 18.34
N LEU A 482 -6.65 -12.59 19.28
CA LEU A 482 -7.78 -11.64 19.19
C LEU A 482 -7.27 -10.27 19.61
N PRO A 483 -7.29 -9.29 18.69
CA PRO A 483 -6.87 -7.94 19.01
C PRO A 483 -7.87 -7.27 19.97
N THR A 484 -7.38 -6.38 20.83
CA THR A 484 -8.27 -5.58 21.65
C THR A 484 -8.89 -4.46 20.83
N TRP A 485 -10.17 -4.19 21.02
CA TRP A 485 -10.87 -3.10 20.32
C TRP A 485 -10.15 -1.76 20.45
N LYS A 486 -9.59 -1.47 21.62
CA LYS A 486 -8.82 -0.24 21.84
C LYS A 486 -7.61 -0.17 20.90
N THR A 487 -6.85 -1.24 20.77
CA THR A 487 -5.67 -1.30 19.89
C THR A 487 -6.08 -1.11 18.43
N THR A 488 -7.06 -1.89 17.97
CA THR A 488 -7.51 -1.82 16.57
C THR A 488 -8.07 -0.44 16.19
N LEU A 489 -8.86 0.19 17.07
CA LEU A 489 -9.36 1.54 16.85
C LEU A 489 -8.24 2.59 16.87
N THR A 490 -7.24 2.45 17.74
CA THR A 490 -6.09 3.36 17.76
C THR A 490 -5.29 3.23 16.46
N HIS A 491 -5.03 2.01 16.01
CA HIS A 491 -4.31 1.77 14.75
C HIS A 491 -5.08 2.31 13.54
N MET A 492 -6.40 2.10 13.50
CA MET A 492 -7.27 2.68 12.48
C MET A 492 -7.14 4.20 12.45
N TRP A 493 -7.27 4.85 13.63
CA TRP A 493 -7.20 6.31 13.73
C TRP A 493 -5.83 6.86 13.33
N ASP A 494 -4.74 6.22 13.76
CA ASP A 494 -3.37 6.64 13.42
C ASP A 494 -3.11 6.58 11.91
N LYS A 495 -3.55 5.50 11.25
CA LYS A 495 -3.46 5.36 9.79
C LYS A 495 -4.32 6.41 9.06
N CYS A 496 -5.51 6.68 9.58
CA CYS A 496 -6.42 7.70 9.05
C CYS A 496 -5.87 9.12 9.23
N ALA A 497 -5.34 9.44 10.41
CA ALA A 497 -4.72 10.73 10.69
C ALA A 497 -3.47 10.95 9.82
N GLN A 498 -2.65 9.92 9.59
CA GLN A 498 -1.52 9.99 8.66
C GLN A 498 -1.99 10.26 7.22
N TYR A 499 -3.08 9.62 6.77
CA TYR A 499 -3.69 9.89 5.47
C TYR A 499 -4.11 11.35 5.34
N LEU A 500 -4.88 11.88 6.30
CA LEU A 500 -5.36 13.26 6.28
C LEU A 500 -4.22 14.28 6.29
N ARG A 501 -3.22 14.10 7.17
CA ARG A 501 -2.07 15.00 7.27
C ARG A 501 -1.21 15.04 6.01
N LYS A 502 -1.04 13.89 5.34
CA LYS A 502 -0.18 13.80 4.16
C LYS A 502 -0.90 14.20 2.88
N MET A 503 -2.18 13.84 2.75
CA MET A 503 -2.92 13.96 1.49
C MET A 503 -3.84 15.17 1.45
N GLY A 504 -4.45 15.57 2.58
CA GLY A 504 -5.48 16.60 2.60
C GLY A 504 -5.00 17.95 2.06
N GLY A 505 -3.84 18.43 2.50
CA GLY A 505 -3.28 19.70 2.01
C GLY A 505 -2.96 19.67 0.52
N MET A 506 -2.48 18.54 0.01
CA MET A 506 -2.09 18.41 -1.39
C MET A 506 -3.31 18.35 -2.33
N ILE A 507 -4.37 17.65 -1.88
CA ILE A 507 -5.64 17.59 -2.63
C ILE A 507 -6.29 18.97 -2.64
N LEU A 508 -6.30 19.69 -1.50
CA LEU A 508 -6.82 21.06 -1.42
C LEU A 508 -6.12 21.98 -2.41
N ILE A 509 -4.79 21.99 -2.43
CA ILE A 509 -4.02 22.82 -3.38
C ILE A 509 -4.35 22.43 -4.83
N ALA A 510 -4.42 21.14 -5.13
CA ALA A 510 -4.74 20.67 -6.48
C ALA A 510 -6.16 21.06 -6.89
N SER A 511 -7.15 20.96 -6.00
CA SER A 511 -8.52 21.39 -6.26
C SER A 511 -8.61 22.89 -6.53
N MET A 512 -7.93 23.72 -5.74
CA MET A 512 -7.86 25.17 -5.97
C MET A 512 -7.21 25.51 -7.32
N VAL A 513 -6.14 24.80 -7.70
CA VAL A 513 -5.47 25.01 -9.00
C VAL A 513 -6.40 24.63 -10.14
N VAL A 514 -7.06 23.46 -10.07
CA VAL A 514 -8.01 23.04 -11.12
C VAL A 514 -9.20 23.99 -11.19
N TRP A 515 -9.75 24.39 -10.02
CA TRP A 515 -10.81 25.40 -9.99
C TRP A 515 -10.36 26.72 -10.66
N PHE A 516 -9.17 27.23 -10.33
CA PHE A 516 -8.64 28.46 -10.96
C PHE A 516 -8.51 28.32 -12.48
N LEU A 517 -7.99 27.20 -12.96
CA LEU A 517 -7.82 26.94 -14.39
C LEU A 517 -9.15 26.78 -15.13
N SER A 518 -10.18 26.26 -14.47
CA SER A 518 -11.52 26.10 -15.03
C SER A 518 -12.33 27.37 -14.95
N TYR A 519 -12.10 28.24 -13.95
CA TYR A 519 -12.85 29.47 -13.71
C TYR A 519 -12.38 30.63 -14.57
N TYR A 520 -11.08 30.75 -14.87
CA TYR A 520 -10.51 31.86 -15.61
C TYR A 520 -10.07 31.47 -17.03
N PRO A 521 -10.13 32.43 -18.02
CA PRO A 521 -10.79 33.73 -17.97
C PRO A 521 -12.31 33.58 -18.00
N ARG A 522 -13.01 34.45 -17.24
CA ARG A 522 -14.48 34.43 -17.18
C ARG A 522 -15.03 35.11 -18.41
N SER A 523 -15.81 34.41 -19.24
CA SER A 523 -16.62 35.01 -20.30
C SER A 523 -18.04 35.19 -19.76
N GLU A 524 -18.53 36.42 -19.76
CA GLU A 524 -19.91 36.76 -19.33
C GLU A 524 -20.94 36.42 -20.42
N GLU A 525 -20.50 36.17 -21.65
CA GLU A 525 -21.35 35.89 -22.81
C GLU A 525 -21.28 34.38 -23.15
N GLY A 526 -22.46 33.73 -23.09
CA GLY A 526 -22.62 32.31 -23.51
C GLY A 526 -22.42 31.28 -22.42
N GLY A 527 -23.41 30.44 -22.17
CA GLY A 527 -23.55 29.43 -21.12
C GLY A 527 -22.29 28.68 -20.61
N THR A 528 -22.47 27.83 -19.60
CA THR A 528 -21.38 27.14 -18.88
C THR A 528 -20.40 26.41 -19.82
N ALA A 529 -20.85 25.81 -20.92
CA ALA A 529 -19.99 25.09 -21.86
C ALA A 529 -19.02 26.03 -22.62
N ILE A 530 -19.47 27.22 -23.07
CA ILE A 530 -18.63 28.22 -23.75
C ILE A 530 -17.60 28.80 -22.78
N HIS A 531 -18.00 28.97 -21.53
CA HIS A 531 -17.07 29.40 -20.48
C HIS A 531 -15.92 28.39 -20.29
N TYR A 532 -16.21 27.07 -20.19
CA TYR A 532 -15.17 26.04 -20.06
C TYR A 532 -14.26 25.96 -21.30
N GLU A 533 -14.80 26.15 -22.50
CA GLU A 533 -14.02 26.14 -23.74
C GLU A 533 -12.98 27.27 -23.76
N ASN A 534 -13.35 28.46 -23.29
CA ASN A 534 -12.49 29.63 -23.24
C ASN A 534 -11.57 29.68 -22.01
N SER A 535 -11.82 28.84 -21.00
CA SER A 535 -11.02 28.79 -19.79
C SER A 535 -9.57 28.33 -20.04
N TYR A 536 -8.66 28.57 -19.09
CA TYR A 536 -7.29 28.07 -19.19
C TYR A 536 -7.25 26.54 -19.30
N LEU A 537 -8.14 25.85 -18.59
CA LEU A 537 -8.26 24.39 -18.66
C LEU A 537 -8.73 23.94 -20.07
N GLY A 538 -9.71 24.62 -20.64
CA GLY A 538 -10.18 24.38 -22.01
C GLY A 538 -9.09 24.57 -23.04
N ARG A 539 -8.38 25.72 -22.99
CA ARG A 539 -7.22 25.99 -23.88
C ARG A 539 -6.11 24.94 -23.73
N LEU A 540 -5.85 24.49 -22.51
CA LEU A 540 -4.89 23.41 -22.27
C LEU A 540 -5.37 22.10 -22.92
N GLY A 541 -6.66 21.77 -22.80
CA GLY A 541 -7.27 20.61 -23.43
C GLY A 541 -7.18 20.67 -24.97
N GLN A 542 -7.48 21.84 -25.55
CA GLN A 542 -7.35 22.07 -26.99
C GLN A 542 -5.89 21.95 -27.47
N SER A 543 -4.93 22.48 -26.70
CA SER A 543 -3.50 22.31 -26.98
C SER A 543 -3.03 20.86 -26.92
N CYS A 544 -3.64 20.05 -26.04
CA CYS A 544 -3.35 18.62 -25.91
C CYS A 544 -4.15 17.76 -26.92
N ALA A 545 -5.14 18.30 -27.62
CA ALA A 545 -5.99 17.57 -28.55
C ALA A 545 -5.21 16.73 -29.58
N PRO A 546 -4.10 17.20 -30.19
CA PRO A 546 -3.31 16.40 -31.14
C PRO A 546 -2.78 15.09 -30.53
N VAL A 547 -2.56 15.04 -29.20
CA VAL A 547 -2.11 13.85 -28.50
C VAL A 547 -3.26 12.84 -28.34
N PHE A 548 -4.50 13.31 -28.23
CA PHE A 548 -5.68 12.47 -28.00
C PHE A 548 -6.39 12.06 -29.31
N THR A 549 -6.24 12.82 -30.36
CA THR A 549 -6.84 12.53 -31.71
C THR A 549 -6.50 11.11 -32.21
N PRO A 550 -5.26 10.57 -32.07
CA PRO A 550 -4.96 9.19 -32.49
C PRO A 550 -5.72 8.13 -31.72
N LEU A 551 -6.32 8.47 -30.58
CA LEU A 551 -7.18 7.60 -29.76
C LEU A 551 -8.66 7.76 -30.11
N GLY A 552 -9.01 8.57 -31.10
CA GLY A 552 -10.38 8.93 -31.43
C GLY A 552 -11.06 9.82 -30.40
N LEU A 553 -10.29 10.57 -29.60
CA LEU A 553 -10.78 11.43 -28.53
C LEU A 553 -10.64 12.91 -28.92
N ASN A 554 -11.64 13.70 -28.54
CA ASN A 554 -11.66 15.15 -28.77
C ASN A 554 -11.03 15.91 -27.56
N TRP A 555 -10.96 17.25 -27.69
CA TRP A 555 -10.42 18.11 -26.64
C TRP A 555 -11.22 18.07 -25.34
N LYS A 556 -12.57 17.87 -25.39
CA LYS A 556 -13.43 17.74 -24.20
C LYS A 556 -13.04 16.54 -23.36
N ALA A 557 -12.76 15.39 -23.99
CA ALA A 557 -12.21 14.22 -23.30
C ALA A 557 -10.85 14.54 -22.64
N GLY A 558 -9.99 15.33 -23.31
CA GLY A 558 -8.72 15.82 -22.76
C GLY A 558 -8.92 16.69 -21.51
N VAL A 559 -9.86 17.62 -21.54
CA VAL A 559 -10.22 18.47 -20.39
C VAL A 559 -10.71 17.60 -19.21
N ALA A 560 -11.61 16.66 -19.49
CA ALA A 560 -12.13 15.76 -18.46
C ALA A 560 -11.02 14.91 -17.81
N LEU A 561 -10.03 14.45 -18.58
CA LEU A 561 -8.87 13.72 -18.04
C LEU A 561 -7.99 14.61 -17.14
N LEU A 562 -7.78 15.88 -17.53
CA LEU A 562 -6.99 16.84 -16.76
C LEU A 562 -7.71 17.25 -15.47
N SER A 563 -9.03 17.46 -15.51
CA SER A 563 -9.82 17.76 -14.31
C SER A 563 -9.83 16.63 -13.29
N GLY A 564 -9.65 15.37 -13.73
CA GLY A 564 -9.55 14.19 -12.88
C GLY A 564 -8.22 14.03 -12.11
N VAL A 565 -7.30 15.00 -12.17
CA VAL A 565 -6.01 14.95 -11.46
C VAL A 565 -6.17 14.99 -9.93
N PRO A 566 -6.98 15.88 -9.34
CA PRO A 566 -7.24 15.87 -7.90
C PRO A 566 -7.97 14.61 -7.46
N ALA A 567 -9.06 14.27 -8.12
CA ALA A 567 -9.90 13.11 -7.84
C ALA A 567 -10.54 12.59 -9.13
N LYS A 568 -10.59 11.27 -9.31
CA LYS A 568 -11.05 10.65 -10.57
C LYS A 568 -12.56 10.82 -10.81
N GLU A 569 -13.32 10.98 -9.77
CA GLU A 569 -14.76 11.22 -9.81
C GLU A 569 -15.11 12.53 -10.55
N ILE A 570 -14.24 13.52 -10.49
CA ILE A 570 -14.43 14.83 -11.16
C ILE A 570 -14.52 14.68 -12.68
N VAL A 571 -13.99 13.60 -13.25
CA VAL A 571 -14.10 13.33 -14.71
C VAL A 571 -15.57 13.27 -15.15
N VAL A 572 -16.43 12.58 -14.37
CA VAL A 572 -17.86 12.45 -14.70
C VAL A 572 -18.56 13.79 -14.61
N SER A 573 -18.36 14.53 -13.52
CA SER A 573 -18.94 15.86 -13.35
C SER A 573 -18.48 16.84 -14.44
N THR A 574 -17.20 16.80 -14.83
CA THR A 574 -16.68 17.62 -15.92
C THR A 574 -17.31 17.26 -17.26
N LEU A 575 -17.50 15.96 -17.55
CA LEU A 575 -18.23 15.54 -18.75
C LEU A 575 -19.68 16.06 -18.71
N GLY A 576 -20.34 16.01 -17.56
CA GLY A 576 -21.70 16.56 -17.39
C GLY A 576 -21.80 18.04 -17.76
N VAL A 577 -20.80 18.84 -17.39
CA VAL A 577 -20.77 20.29 -17.73
C VAL A 577 -20.40 20.55 -19.18
N LEU A 578 -19.48 19.74 -19.77
CA LEU A 578 -19.04 19.91 -21.16
C LEU A 578 -20.08 19.44 -22.20
N TYR A 579 -21.08 18.65 -21.75
CA TYR A 579 -22.19 18.18 -22.56
C TYR A 579 -23.52 18.65 -21.96
N PRO A 580 -23.88 19.98 -22.11
CA PRO A 580 -25.09 20.53 -21.51
C PRO A 580 -26.37 19.99 -22.19
N ASP A 581 -27.53 20.20 -21.55
CA ASP A 581 -28.82 19.91 -22.16
C ASP A 581 -28.99 20.72 -23.45
N GLY A 582 -29.44 20.08 -24.51
CA GLY A 582 -29.59 20.68 -25.85
C GLY A 582 -30.61 21.82 -25.96
N GLY A 583 -30.79 22.61 -24.89
CA GLY A 583 -31.68 23.77 -24.86
C GLY A 583 -31.07 25.09 -25.29
N GLU A 584 -29.73 25.18 -25.50
CA GLU A 584 -29.07 26.41 -25.95
C GLU A 584 -28.04 26.14 -27.07
N ALA A 585 -28.46 25.42 -28.12
CA ALA A 585 -27.77 25.54 -29.39
C ALA A 585 -28.10 26.93 -29.97
N ALA A 586 -27.06 27.76 -30.15
CA ALA A 586 -27.14 29.13 -30.67
C ALA A 586 -28.13 29.24 -31.83
N THR A 587 -29.16 30.01 -31.65
CA THR A 587 -30.05 30.47 -32.72
C THR A 587 -29.25 31.29 -33.73
N ALA A 588 -28.89 30.66 -34.84
CA ALA A 588 -28.45 31.44 -36.01
C ALA A 588 -29.66 32.31 -36.52
N PRO A 589 -29.48 33.59 -36.76
CA PRO A 589 -30.57 34.44 -37.19
C PRO A 589 -30.96 34.07 -38.64
N GLY A 590 -32.14 33.49 -38.83
CA GLY A 590 -32.71 33.34 -40.18
C GLY A 590 -33.53 32.08 -40.47
N ALA A 591 -33.96 31.33 -39.52
CA ALA A 591 -34.71 30.10 -39.77
C ALA A 591 -36.20 30.23 -39.41
N GLY A 592 -37.08 29.95 -40.38
CA GLY A 592 -38.54 29.93 -40.18
C GLY A 592 -39.00 28.72 -39.36
N THR A 593 -40.07 28.88 -38.63
CA THR A 593 -40.70 27.80 -37.78
C THR A 593 -41.57 26.87 -38.63
N THR A 594 -41.43 25.57 -38.45
CA THR A 594 -42.33 24.56 -39.03
C THR A 594 -43.33 24.08 -37.96
N GLU A 595 -44.63 24.28 -38.22
CA GLU A 595 -45.70 23.76 -37.36
C GLU A 595 -46.00 22.30 -37.68
N ILE A 596 -46.05 21.45 -36.66
CA ILE A 596 -46.56 20.07 -36.76
C ILE A 596 -47.85 19.94 -35.95
N VAL A 597 -48.93 19.47 -36.58
CA VAL A 597 -50.20 19.19 -35.94
C VAL A 597 -50.26 17.73 -35.57
N THR A 598 -50.36 17.39 -34.27
CA THR A 598 -50.49 16.03 -33.80
C THR A 598 -51.88 15.44 -34.11
N GLY A 599 -52.00 14.11 -34.14
CA GLY A 599 -53.29 13.44 -34.38
C GLY A 599 -54.42 13.78 -33.36
N SER A 600 -54.07 14.46 -32.28
CA SER A 600 -55.00 15.03 -31.27
C SER A 600 -55.34 16.50 -31.52
N GLY A 601 -54.82 17.11 -32.57
CA GLY A 601 -55.11 18.51 -32.91
C GLY A 601 -54.26 19.55 -32.17
N GLU A 602 -53.26 19.15 -31.42
CA GLU A 602 -52.39 20.05 -30.71
C GLU A 602 -51.24 20.52 -31.62
N LYS A 603 -50.98 21.81 -31.68
CA LYS A 603 -49.92 22.42 -32.51
C LYS A 603 -48.62 22.50 -31.72
N ILE A 604 -47.55 21.86 -32.19
CA ILE A 604 -46.22 21.96 -31.63
C ILE A 604 -45.34 22.75 -32.60
N GLU A 605 -44.79 23.88 -32.16
CA GLU A 605 -43.80 24.65 -32.92
C GLU A 605 -42.41 24.02 -32.72
N ILE A 606 -41.80 23.60 -33.81
CA ILE A 606 -40.41 23.10 -33.80
C ILE A 606 -39.59 24.07 -34.66
N GLY A 607 -38.52 24.58 -34.07
CA GLY A 607 -37.55 25.40 -34.82
C GLY A 607 -36.92 24.57 -35.97
N ASN A 608 -36.55 25.25 -37.06
CA ASN A 608 -35.97 24.60 -38.25
C ASN A 608 -34.78 23.73 -37.89
N LEU A 609 -34.89 22.47 -38.22
CA LEU A 609 -33.79 21.52 -38.14
C LEU A 609 -32.93 21.60 -39.38
N PRO A 610 -31.58 21.61 -39.30
CA PRO A 610 -30.69 21.47 -40.45
C PRO A 610 -30.97 20.19 -41.22
N GLU A 611 -30.72 20.17 -42.53
CA GLU A 611 -30.83 18.95 -43.36
C GLU A 611 -30.01 17.81 -42.73
N GLY A 612 -30.62 16.63 -42.57
CA GLY A 612 -30.03 15.45 -41.93
C GLY A 612 -30.29 15.32 -40.43
N SER A 613 -31.07 16.19 -39.79
CA SER A 613 -31.39 16.11 -38.36
C SER A 613 -32.54 15.14 -38.08
N ILE A 614 -32.42 14.42 -36.94
CA ILE A 614 -33.42 13.47 -36.47
C ILE A 614 -34.23 14.14 -35.36
N ALA A 615 -35.55 14.26 -35.51
CA ALA A 615 -36.42 14.71 -34.42
C ALA A 615 -37.09 13.49 -33.76
N ILE A 616 -36.93 13.37 -32.44
CA ILE A 616 -37.58 12.32 -31.63
C ILE A 616 -38.70 12.98 -30.82
N ILE A 617 -39.93 12.59 -31.08
CA ILE A 617 -41.10 13.10 -30.36
C ILE A 617 -41.68 11.97 -29.55
N GLY A 618 -41.65 12.09 -28.19
CA GLY A 618 -42.27 11.17 -27.24
C GLY A 618 -43.68 11.66 -26.87
N GLY A 619 -44.69 10.82 -27.02
CA GLY A 619 -46.02 11.08 -26.55
C GLY A 619 -46.22 10.52 -25.11
N ALA A 620 -47.14 11.14 -24.34
CA ALA A 620 -47.47 10.73 -22.97
C ALA A 620 -48.05 9.30 -22.84
N ASP A 621 -48.28 8.64 -23.96
CA ASP A 621 -48.83 7.30 -24.14
C ASP A 621 -47.79 6.20 -24.43
N GLY A 622 -46.50 6.57 -24.36
CA GLY A 622 -45.37 5.63 -24.53
C GLY A 622 -45.04 5.21 -25.97
N GLN A 623 -45.65 5.83 -26.99
CA GLN A 623 -45.28 5.64 -28.41
C GLN A 623 -44.35 6.75 -28.87
N THR A 624 -43.15 6.39 -29.26
CA THR A 624 -42.16 7.32 -29.80
C THR A 624 -42.15 7.27 -31.34
N ALA A 625 -42.42 8.39 -32.02
CA ALA A 625 -42.29 8.51 -33.48
C ALA A 625 -40.96 9.17 -33.83
N ILE A 626 -40.14 8.52 -34.65
CA ILE A 626 -38.89 9.02 -35.18
C ILE A 626 -39.15 9.49 -36.61
N ARG A 627 -38.89 10.75 -36.95
CA ARG A 627 -38.93 11.27 -38.34
C ARG A 627 -37.58 11.86 -38.74
N ILE A 628 -37.11 11.44 -39.90
CA ILE A 628 -35.91 11.96 -40.55
C ILE A 628 -36.34 13.00 -41.58
N ALA A 629 -35.79 14.21 -41.55
CA ALA A 629 -36.01 15.21 -42.57
C ALA A 629 -35.15 14.87 -43.79
N GLU A 630 -35.76 14.21 -44.79
CA GLU A 630 -35.15 14.02 -46.11
C GLU A 630 -35.94 14.74 -47.19
N ASN A 631 -35.23 15.20 -48.20
CA ASN A 631 -35.81 15.79 -49.42
C ASN A 631 -36.82 14.84 -50.07
N ALA A 632 -37.88 15.42 -50.52
CA ALA A 632 -39.07 14.83 -51.13
C ALA A 632 -38.81 13.53 -51.93
N GLY A 633 -39.21 12.38 -51.39
CA GLY A 633 -39.31 11.15 -52.18
C GLY A 633 -39.01 9.80 -51.54
N ALA A 634 -38.70 9.68 -50.25
CA ALA A 634 -38.30 8.40 -49.65
C ALA A 634 -39.38 7.76 -48.76
N GLN A 635 -39.54 6.47 -48.87
CA GLN A 635 -40.47 5.60 -48.13
C GLN A 635 -40.10 5.44 -46.67
N VAL A 636 -41.11 5.48 -45.81
CA VAL A 636 -41.00 5.25 -44.34
C VAL A 636 -40.61 3.77 -44.12
N SER A 637 -39.40 3.48 -43.62
CA SER A 637 -39.06 2.20 -43.04
C SER A 637 -39.26 2.26 -41.51
N THR A 638 -40.21 1.52 -40.98
CA THR A 638 -40.39 1.30 -39.57
C THR A 638 -39.34 0.30 -39.09
N GLY A 639 -38.15 0.80 -38.75
CA GLY A 639 -37.12 -0.01 -38.12
C GLY A 639 -37.19 0.13 -36.60
N THR A 640 -37.72 -0.90 -35.93
CA THR A 640 -37.74 -1.02 -34.49
C THR A 640 -36.37 -1.44 -34.01
N GLN A 641 -35.47 -0.47 -33.75
CA GLN A 641 -34.34 -0.64 -32.87
C GLN A 641 -33.96 0.69 -32.23
N ALA A 642 -34.85 1.18 -31.32
CA ALA A 642 -34.41 2.10 -30.31
C ALA A 642 -33.50 1.29 -29.34
N GLY A 643 -32.21 1.61 -29.26
CA GLY A 643 -31.34 1.07 -28.24
C GLY A 643 -31.93 1.39 -26.88
N LYS A 644 -32.49 0.38 -26.22
CA LYS A 644 -32.84 0.49 -24.81
C LYS A 644 -31.56 0.77 -24.07
N VAL A 645 -31.43 1.96 -23.51
CA VAL A 645 -30.51 2.20 -22.41
C VAL A 645 -30.96 1.24 -21.33
N ALA A 646 -30.19 0.20 -21.07
CA ALA A 646 -30.50 -0.75 -20.01
C ALA A 646 -30.33 0.03 -18.70
N GLU A 647 -31.44 0.32 -18.04
CA GLU A 647 -31.43 0.85 -16.68
C GLU A 647 -30.81 -0.22 -15.77
N LEU A 648 -29.55 -0.02 -15.41
CA LEU A 648 -28.92 -0.80 -14.36
C LEU A 648 -29.53 -0.37 -13.02
N PRO A 649 -29.95 -1.29 -12.16
CA PRO A 649 -30.58 -0.94 -10.88
C PRO A 649 -29.60 -0.13 -10.03
N GLY A 650 -29.91 1.15 -9.77
CA GLY A 650 -29.11 2.06 -8.94
C GLY A 650 -28.44 3.22 -9.70
N GLU A 651 -28.79 3.49 -10.95
CA GLU A 651 -28.32 4.70 -11.65
C GLU A 651 -29.19 5.91 -11.28
N ASP A 652 -28.52 7.00 -10.88
CA ASP A 652 -29.16 8.28 -10.60
C ASP A 652 -29.65 8.91 -11.91
N GLU A 653 -30.77 9.66 -11.85
CA GLU A 653 -31.42 10.31 -12.99
C GLU A 653 -30.44 11.21 -13.78
N GLU A 654 -29.47 11.78 -13.09
CA GLU A 654 -28.40 12.62 -13.64
C GLU A 654 -27.44 11.83 -14.54
N THR A 655 -27.08 10.59 -14.15
CA THR A 655 -26.21 9.70 -14.94
C THR A 655 -26.89 9.23 -16.22
N VAL A 656 -28.18 8.92 -16.15
CA VAL A 656 -28.98 8.53 -17.34
C VAL A 656 -29.10 9.70 -18.33
N ASN A 657 -29.28 10.92 -17.84
CA ASN A 657 -29.32 12.11 -18.68
C ASN A 657 -27.97 12.36 -19.36
N LEU A 658 -26.85 12.20 -18.63
CA LEU A 658 -25.51 12.35 -19.21
C LEU A 658 -25.21 11.28 -20.27
N SER A 659 -25.65 10.06 -20.07
CA SER A 659 -25.52 8.98 -21.06
C SER A 659 -26.22 9.34 -22.38
N ARG A 660 -27.43 9.87 -22.31
CA ARG A 660 -28.17 10.34 -23.50
C ARG A 660 -27.45 11.49 -24.21
N LYS A 661 -26.91 12.47 -23.46
CA LYS A 661 -26.14 13.60 -23.99
C LYS A 661 -24.88 13.14 -24.73
N LEU A 662 -24.14 12.19 -24.16
CA LEU A 662 -22.92 11.62 -24.76
C LEU A 662 -23.23 10.89 -26.07
N LEU A 663 -24.34 10.13 -26.12
CA LEU A 663 -24.78 9.45 -27.35
C LEU A 663 -25.21 10.48 -28.41
N ALA A 664 -25.97 11.51 -28.02
CA ALA A 664 -26.48 12.54 -28.94
C ALA A 664 -25.37 13.43 -29.54
N SER A 665 -24.26 13.61 -28.78
CA SER A 665 -23.14 14.44 -29.24
C SER A 665 -22.37 13.87 -30.43
N GLY A 666 -22.38 12.53 -30.61
CA GLY A 666 -21.57 11.84 -31.60
C GLY A 666 -20.06 11.93 -31.41
N ASP A 667 -19.60 12.56 -30.32
CA ASP A 667 -18.17 12.76 -30.01
C ASP A 667 -17.45 11.46 -29.61
N PHE A 668 -18.20 10.45 -29.17
CA PHE A 668 -17.67 9.15 -28.78
C PHE A 668 -18.25 8.03 -29.67
N THR A 669 -17.36 7.22 -30.20
CA THR A 669 -17.68 5.92 -30.82
C THR A 669 -17.44 4.81 -29.80
N GLN A 670 -17.91 3.59 -30.04
CA GLN A 670 -17.58 2.45 -29.17
C GLN A 670 -16.07 2.23 -29.04
N ALA A 671 -15.31 2.39 -30.13
CA ALA A 671 -13.86 2.28 -30.15
C ALA A 671 -13.19 3.37 -29.29
N SER A 672 -13.62 4.61 -29.44
CA SER A 672 -13.04 5.72 -28.66
C SER A 672 -13.47 5.69 -27.18
N ALA A 673 -14.69 5.24 -26.88
CA ALA A 673 -15.15 5.03 -25.51
C ALA A 673 -14.32 3.95 -24.80
N LEU A 674 -14.05 2.82 -25.48
CA LEU A 674 -13.18 1.75 -24.94
C LEU A 674 -11.74 2.26 -24.76
N ALA A 675 -11.20 3.00 -25.73
CA ALA A 675 -9.86 3.59 -25.61
C ALA A 675 -9.78 4.58 -24.44
N PHE A 676 -10.82 5.39 -24.22
CA PHE A 676 -10.90 6.31 -23.09
C PHE A 676 -10.95 5.56 -21.74
N LEU A 677 -11.74 4.48 -21.65
CA LEU A 677 -11.79 3.62 -20.47
C LEU A 677 -10.42 3.00 -20.14
N VAL A 678 -9.72 2.48 -21.15
CA VAL A 678 -8.37 1.93 -21.01
C VAL A 678 -7.36 3.01 -20.62
N PHE A 679 -7.48 4.21 -21.20
CA PHE A 679 -6.63 5.32 -20.82
C PHE A 679 -6.84 5.72 -19.36
N ILE A 680 -8.09 5.84 -18.90
CA ILE A 680 -8.43 6.12 -17.49
C ILE A 680 -7.92 5.05 -16.53
N LEU A 681 -7.95 3.79 -16.95
CA LEU A 681 -7.41 2.68 -16.17
C LEU A 681 -5.92 2.86 -15.90
N LEU A 682 -5.14 3.31 -16.88
CA LEU A 682 -3.68 3.22 -16.85
C LEU A 682 -2.97 4.54 -16.62
N TYR A 683 -3.57 5.70 -17.02
CA TYR A 683 -2.88 6.98 -16.90
C TYR A 683 -2.57 7.32 -15.44
N PHE A 684 -1.70 8.30 -15.24
CA PHE A 684 -1.18 8.62 -13.91
C PHE A 684 -2.29 8.69 -12.85
N PRO A 685 -2.02 8.19 -11.63
CA PRO A 685 -3.01 8.11 -10.56
C PRO A 685 -3.38 9.52 -10.02
N CYS A 686 -4.40 9.61 -9.16
CA CYS A 686 -4.76 10.87 -8.49
C CYS A 686 -3.57 11.45 -7.72
N ILE A 687 -3.59 12.76 -7.46
CA ILE A 687 -2.51 13.50 -6.80
C ILE A 687 -2.13 12.90 -5.44
N ALA A 688 -3.13 12.39 -4.70
CA ALA A 688 -2.90 11.71 -3.42
C ALA A 688 -2.02 10.46 -3.58
N THR A 689 -2.21 9.69 -4.67
CA THR A 689 -1.37 8.52 -4.95
C THR A 689 0.06 8.93 -5.34
N ILE A 690 0.20 10.01 -6.13
CA ILE A 690 1.52 10.56 -6.50
C ILE A 690 2.27 11.00 -5.24
N ALA A 691 1.57 11.68 -4.33
CA ALA A 691 2.13 12.09 -3.03
C ALA A 691 2.53 10.89 -2.16
N ALA A 692 1.72 9.83 -2.14
CA ALA A 692 2.05 8.61 -1.44
C ALA A 692 3.32 7.94 -2.01
N ILE A 693 3.46 7.85 -3.34
CA ILE A 693 4.68 7.36 -4.00
C ILE A 693 5.87 8.25 -3.62
N GLY A 694 5.70 9.59 -3.67
CA GLY A 694 6.73 10.55 -3.29
C GLY A 694 7.20 10.38 -1.85
N ALA A 695 6.29 10.12 -0.92
CA ALA A 695 6.58 9.92 0.49
C ALA A 695 7.24 8.57 0.79
N GLU A 696 6.89 7.49 0.07
CA GLU A 696 7.38 6.13 0.35
C GLU A 696 8.59 5.72 -0.49
N ALA A 697 8.67 6.19 -1.74
CA ALA A 697 9.74 5.82 -2.67
C ALA A 697 10.64 7.01 -3.05
N GLY A 698 10.17 8.23 -2.82
CA GLY A 698 10.85 9.47 -3.20
C GLY A 698 10.30 10.11 -4.48
N TRP A 699 10.43 11.43 -4.57
CA TRP A 699 9.82 12.23 -5.65
C TRP A 699 10.36 11.89 -7.06
N LYS A 700 11.59 11.39 -7.17
CA LYS A 700 12.13 10.88 -8.45
C LYS A 700 11.31 9.70 -8.98
N TRP A 701 10.94 8.78 -8.11
CA TRP A 701 10.10 7.63 -8.46
C TRP A 701 8.65 8.02 -8.72
N ALA A 702 8.14 9.03 -8.00
CA ALA A 702 6.81 9.58 -8.27
C ALA A 702 6.74 10.20 -9.68
N ALA A 703 7.73 11.01 -10.06
CA ALA A 703 7.80 11.60 -11.40
C ALA A 703 7.97 10.51 -12.49
N ALA A 704 8.82 9.51 -12.25
CA ALA A 704 8.96 8.37 -13.15
C ALA A 704 7.65 7.58 -13.31
N ALA A 705 6.90 7.37 -12.22
CA ALA A 705 5.59 6.70 -12.24
C ALA A 705 4.57 7.47 -13.08
N VAL A 706 4.49 8.80 -12.92
CA VAL A 706 3.61 9.66 -13.72
C VAL A 706 3.94 9.53 -15.21
N ALA A 707 5.23 9.64 -15.56
CA ALA A 707 5.68 9.59 -16.95
C ALA A 707 5.37 8.24 -17.59
N TYR A 708 5.82 7.14 -16.95
CA TYR A 708 5.66 5.81 -17.56
C TYR A 708 4.19 5.37 -17.62
N ASN A 709 3.37 5.64 -16.58
CA ASN A 709 1.95 5.32 -16.59
C ASN A 709 1.22 6.05 -17.71
N THR A 710 1.53 7.34 -17.92
CA THR A 710 0.90 8.14 -18.99
C THR A 710 1.29 7.62 -20.37
N VAL A 711 2.57 7.33 -20.59
CA VAL A 711 3.04 6.76 -21.86
C VAL A 711 2.43 5.38 -22.10
N LEU A 712 2.41 4.51 -21.10
CA LEU A 712 1.80 3.19 -21.21
C LEU A 712 0.30 3.27 -21.49
N ALA A 713 -0.41 4.17 -20.79
CA ALA A 713 -1.83 4.42 -21.03
C ALA A 713 -2.11 4.81 -22.47
N TRP A 714 -1.30 5.72 -23.02
CA TRP A 714 -1.43 6.17 -24.39
C TRP A 714 -1.19 5.03 -25.39
N VAL A 715 -0.09 4.28 -25.23
CA VAL A 715 0.26 3.17 -26.14
C VAL A 715 -0.81 2.07 -26.12
N VAL A 716 -1.25 1.66 -24.92
CA VAL A 716 -2.25 0.58 -24.79
C VAL A 716 -3.62 1.04 -25.32
N ALA A 717 -4.05 2.25 -24.98
CA ALA A 717 -5.31 2.81 -25.48
C ALA A 717 -5.29 2.97 -27.01
N TRP A 718 -4.16 3.42 -27.58
CA TRP A 718 -3.98 3.48 -29.03
C TRP A 718 -4.06 2.08 -29.68
N ALA A 719 -3.39 1.10 -29.11
CA ALA A 719 -3.43 -0.26 -29.60
C ALA A 719 -4.85 -0.85 -29.56
N VAL A 720 -5.59 -0.62 -28.48
CA VAL A 720 -6.99 -1.05 -28.32
C VAL A 720 -7.89 -0.35 -29.32
N TYR A 721 -7.75 0.98 -29.49
CA TYR A 721 -8.49 1.75 -30.49
C TYR A 721 -8.27 1.21 -31.89
N ARG A 722 -7.02 0.99 -32.29
CA ARG A 722 -6.66 0.46 -33.61
C ARG A 722 -7.16 -0.97 -33.84
N LEU A 723 -7.04 -1.83 -32.82
CA LEU A 723 -7.54 -3.19 -32.89
C LEU A 723 -9.07 -3.23 -33.09
N PHE A 724 -9.80 -2.40 -32.34
CA PHE A 724 -11.26 -2.34 -32.44
C PHE A 724 -11.73 -1.76 -33.81
N MET A 725 -10.97 -0.81 -34.37
CA MET A 725 -11.25 -0.24 -35.70
C MET A 725 -10.92 -1.22 -36.83
N TRP A 726 -10.07 -2.21 -36.59
CA TRP A 726 -9.69 -3.24 -37.58
C TRP A 726 -10.63 -4.46 -37.53
N LEU A 727 -11.22 -4.78 -36.40
CA LEU A 727 -12.26 -5.82 -36.22
C LEU A 727 -13.61 -5.33 -36.76
#